data_2e80e2db94a085d637059f26976f511f
#
_entry.id   2e80e2db94a085d637059f26976f511f
#
_cell.length_a   1.000
_cell.length_b   1.000
_cell.length_c   1.000
_cell.angle_alpha   90.00
_cell.angle_beta   90.00
_cell.angle_gamma   90.00
#
_symmetry.space_group_name_H-M   'P 1'
#
loop_
_entity.id
_entity.type
_entity.pdbx_description
1 polymer ?
#
loop_
_entity_poly.entity_id
_entity_poly.type
_entity_poly.pdbx_seq_one_letter_code
_entity_poly.pdbx_strand_id
1 'polypeptide(L)'
;MPMINLSKIMEGFCITPVKSRMLSILFVIMVIMIVPAGARGASVVEWDFSKAAYGWTGNGRVENLRCSPEGLIVKSTGEDPWIEGPAVDLPSDKMIRVKIRMKSTADPHAELFYGKVFAAGRSIRFTVRNNGQWHDYSLIIKENLGPGTRFRLDPCTGEGEVIVAFIKLETLGGTVSPPLRKPEKPNKSETKLVSVKSGPLEFEQYGKTWGNFVVKVDGAEMAAGYDSELLGILFYDQPEWLNLEGARVIFGNSSNRKKFTIKASLKDSKGGRWEIQRDVKPSKQQGTLSVEVEVKVNKDRDVLHIPWLTLFPGLGTFGQSKYQGLFAGVEYLCDEPSSSDADIDKPNHIRRIPDPVKITFPLMAISNNGNYIGAIWEPSDMTAATFDSPDRIYNSGAHLMALSAPAVGDLRFENELFAHSPFRLEADSPVKVSMMIIGGKGKSIVPAVIQYVDIKGLPDLPEFKGGLDAAVNLLAHGWMDSEINNDGLFRHAVWGDSFGPTVAADAAMFINWLAINTGDDKFRARLNETEAQALSRIPSTQPFSSTVSHVALPSPPLLFGRTYEYVRYRHNEAMRMLTGFDEKGIKLYRPGNLDYSRTHFAKHANGLGGRDVARILESATLSADKELVGKALELLDKQTVLYADTVPRGAQTWEVPLHTPDILASAHMVKAYTLGYVISGEQKYLEQARYWAWTGVPFIYLYSPTPGEVGPYATIPVLGATNWKAPLWIGLPVQWCGLVYSSALHLLSEYDPKSSWQKIAKGITTAGLQMSWPVTDKGRQGLLPDAFDLRQQVGAGPAINPGTVQAHVPELYEKGKMYDMKKLRNRGWFIHSPCIISDIREGKTSVTFTVDGWGGKQYFVLVSGIEKGPGEVDVRETCQEASRVPPFKPAVKEFHSEHNCLIITLKRKTEIRIR
;
A
#
# COMPACT_ATOMS: atom_id res chain seq x y z
N MET A 1 -32.10 22.53 30.64
CA MET A 1 -31.53 23.54 31.52
C MET A 1 -30.39 24.19 30.84
N PRO A 2 -30.18 25.53 30.93
CA PRO A 2 -30.72 26.42 29.92
C PRO A 2 -29.64 26.84 28.90
N MET A 3 -30.13 27.28 27.76
CA MET A 3 -29.33 27.94 26.70
C MET A 3 -28.56 29.15 27.25
N ILE A 4 -27.24 29.17 27.04
CA ILE A 4 -26.41 30.35 27.31
C ILE A 4 -26.38 31.19 26.04
N ASN A 5 -26.88 32.37 26.17
CA ASN A 5 -27.04 33.41 25.18
C ASN A 5 -25.67 34.06 24.86
N LEU A 6 -25.17 33.90 23.66
CA LEU A 6 -23.83 34.33 23.17
C LEU A 6 -23.72 35.83 22.81
N SER A 7 -24.62 36.66 23.33
CA SER A 7 -24.66 38.10 23.02
C SER A 7 -23.99 39.04 24.03
N LYS A 8 -23.26 38.54 25.01
CA LYS A 8 -22.67 39.39 26.08
C LYS A 8 -21.16 39.21 26.33
N ILE A 9 -20.38 38.75 25.37
CA ILE A 9 -18.91 38.66 25.49
C ILE A 9 -18.21 39.44 24.35
N MET A 10 -18.70 40.58 23.98
CA MET A 10 -18.04 41.49 23.02
C MET A 10 -17.98 42.94 23.51
N GLU A 11 -17.77 43.15 24.78
CA GLU A 11 -17.35 44.47 25.28
C GLU A 11 -16.18 44.31 26.22
N GLY A 12 -14.97 44.64 25.71
CA GLY A 12 -13.81 44.84 26.56
C GLY A 12 -12.50 44.20 26.09
N PHE A 13 -12.02 44.54 24.88
CA PHE A 13 -10.58 44.50 24.62
C PHE A 13 -10.21 45.56 23.58
N CYS A 14 -9.48 46.55 24.01
CA CYS A 14 -8.87 47.60 23.24
C CYS A 14 -7.74 46.98 22.37
N ILE A 15 -7.89 46.94 21.06
CA ILE A 15 -6.88 46.42 20.12
C ILE A 15 -6.16 47.58 19.47
N THR A 16 -4.89 47.76 19.78
CA THR A 16 -3.94 48.52 18.99
C THR A 16 -3.65 47.80 17.66
N PRO A 17 -3.40 48.52 16.54
CA PRO A 17 -3.39 47.93 15.22
C PRO A 17 -2.07 47.23 14.92
N VAL A 18 -2.08 45.88 14.81
CA VAL A 18 -1.01 45.09 14.18
C VAL A 18 -1.54 44.52 12.88
N LYS A 19 -0.95 45.04 11.84
CA LYS A 19 -0.98 44.78 10.39
C LYS A 19 -1.63 43.48 9.90
N SER A 20 -2.61 43.72 9.02
CA SER A 20 -3.17 43.01 7.89
C SER A 20 -2.27 42.00 7.16
N ARG A 21 -2.06 40.80 7.70
CA ARG A 21 -1.56 39.64 6.92
C ARG A 21 -2.21 38.32 7.28
N MET A 22 -3.12 38.30 8.23
CA MET A 22 -3.83 37.06 8.65
C MET A 22 -5.29 36.99 8.19
N LEU A 23 -5.84 38.04 7.61
CA LEU A 23 -7.22 37.99 7.09
C LEU A 23 -7.33 37.42 5.68
N SER A 24 -6.21 37.31 4.94
CA SER A 24 -6.21 36.75 3.58
C SER A 24 -6.19 35.22 3.55
N ILE A 25 -5.85 34.55 4.65
CA ILE A 25 -5.78 33.09 4.72
C ILE A 25 -7.12 32.49 5.17
N LEU A 26 -7.93 33.19 5.94
CA LEU A 26 -9.28 32.73 6.32
C LEU A 26 -10.32 32.93 5.23
N PHE A 27 -10.10 33.81 4.24
CA PHE A 27 -11.02 34.02 3.12
C PHE A 27 -10.80 33.03 1.97
N VAL A 28 -9.63 32.39 1.91
CA VAL A 28 -9.32 31.33 0.92
C VAL A 28 -9.87 29.96 1.32
N ILE A 29 -10.16 29.74 2.62
CA ILE A 29 -10.73 28.46 3.10
C ILE A 29 -12.26 28.42 3.02
N MET A 30 -12.93 29.55 2.81
CA MET A 30 -14.41 29.60 2.75
C MET A 30 -15.00 29.65 1.32
N VAL A 31 -14.15 29.51 0.29
CA VAL A 31 -14.59 29.48 -1.14
C VAL A 31 -14.47 28.08 -1.77
N ILE A 32 -14.08 27.04 -1.01
CA ILE A 32 -13.88 25.68 -1.57
C ILE A 32 -15.02 24.71 -1.18
N MET A 33 -16.21 25.20 -0.89
CA MET A 33 -17.41 24.35 -0.80
C MET A 33 -18.59 24.94 -1.58
N ILE A 34 -18.36 25.26 -2.85
CA ILE A 34 -19.43 25.22 -3.84
C ILE A 34 -19.04 24.06 -4.76
N VAL A 35 -19.52 22.87 -4.43
CA VAL A 35 -19.60 21.76 -5.40
C VAL A 35 -20.47 22.31 -6.54
N PRO A 36 -19.94 22.53 -7.75
CA PRO A 36 -20.77 22.91 -8.87
C PRO A 36 -21.79 21.79 -9.05
N ALA A 37 -23.04 22.15 -9.25
CA ALA A 37 -24.07 21.21 -9.63
C ALA A 37 -23.66 20.62 -10.99
N GLY A 38 -22.86 19.54 -10.94
CA GLY A 38 -22.50 18.75 -12.11
C GLY A 38 -23.80 18.33 -12.82
N ALA A 39 -23.76 18.21 -14.13
CA ALA A 39 -24.88 17.84 -14.95
C ALA A 39 -25.68 16.72 -14.25
N ARG A 40 -26.84 17.07 -13.71
CA ARG A 40 -27.74 16.12 -13.06
C ARG A 40 -28.31 15.26 -14.18
N GLY A 41 -27.95 13.99 -14.21
CA GLY A 41 -28.66 13.00 -15.00
C GLY A 41 -30.17 13.17 -14.72
N ALA A 42 -31.01 13.07 -15.74
CA ALA A 42 -32.45 13.17 -15.54
C ALA A 42 -32.87 12.02 -14.58
N SER A 43 -33.53 12.37 -13.47
CA SER A 43 -34.09 11.36 -12.56
C SER A 43 -35.16 10.58 -13.31
N VAL A 44 -34.99 9.27 -13.41
CA VAL A 44 -35.95 8.37 -14.05
C VAL A 44 -36.94 7.85 -13.03
N VAL A 45 -36.46 7.44 -11.86
CA VAL A 45 -37.23 6.88 -10.76
C VAL A 45 -36.59 7.32 -9.45
N GLU A 46 -37.42 7.62 -8.44
CA GLU A 46 -36.98 7.92 -7.09
C GLU A 46 -37.96 7.29 -6.08
N TRP A 47 -37.47 6.40 -5.24
CA TRP A 47 -38.18 5.83 -4.12
C TRP A 47 -37.75 6.52 -2.83
N ASP A 48 -38.51 7.49 -2.36
CA ASP A 48 -38.30 8.19 -1.10
C ASP A 48 -39.06 7.45 0.01
N PHE A 49 -38.37 6.57 0.73
CA PHE A 49 -38.98 5.67 1.71
C PHE A 49 -39.46 6.36 2.99
N SER A 50 -39.20 7.65 3.17
CA SER A 50 -39.88 8.44 4.20
C SER A 50 -41.38 8.61 3.92
N LYS A 51 -41.80 8.42 2.67
CA LYS A 51 -43.19 8.60 2.22
C LYS A 51 -43.96 7.29 2.06
N ALA A 52 -43.32 6.27 1.46
CA ALA A 52 -44.00 4.96 1.22
C ALA A 52 -42.96 3.88 0.91
N ALA A 53 -43.37 2.59 0.98
CA ALA A 53 -42.53 1.46 0.59
C ALA A 53 -42.51 1.22 -0.94
N TYR A 54 -43.37 1.86 -1.71
CA TYR A 54 -43.44 1.78 -3.19
C TYR A 54 -43.44 0.36 -3.76
N GLY A 55 -44.03 -0.61 -3.03
CA GLY A 55 -44.09 -2.00 -3.45
C GLY A 55 -42.77 -2.80 -3.24
N TRP A 56 -41.81 -2.25 -2.51
CA TRP A 56 -40.66 -3.02 -2.08
C TRP A 56 -41.06 -4.06 -1.05
N THR A 57 -40.54 -5.27 -1.16
CA THR A 57 -40.83 -6.44 -0.30
C THR A 57 -39.51 -7.06 0.17
N GLY A 58 -39.53 -7.70 1.36
CA GLY A 58 -38.38 -8.42 1.88
C GLY A 58 -38.56 -9.93 1.79
N ASN A 59 -37.47 -10.68 1.89
CA ASN A 59 -37.50 -12.15 2.04
C ASN A 59 -37.78 -12.57 3.49
N GLY A 60 -37.82 -13.89 3.75
CA GLY A 60 -38.06 -14.45 5.07
C GLY A 60 -36.97 -14.20 6.12
N ARG A 61 -35.87 -13.57 5.73
CA ARG A 61 -34.77 -13.10 6.61
C ARG A 61 -34.88 -11.63 7.00
N VAL A 62 -35.90 -10.92 6.51
CA VAL A 62 -36.21 -9.54 6.85
C VAL A 62 -37.43 -9.51 7.74
N GLU A 63 -37.25 -9.19 9.01
CA GLU A 63 -38.34 -9.02 9.97
C GLU A 63 -38.94 -7.62 9.85
N ASN A 64 -40.29 -7.56 9.73
CA ASN A 64 -41.03 -6.30 9.81
C ASN A 64 -40.57 -5.15 8.89
N LEU A 65 -40.46 -5.43 7.57
CA LEU A 65 -40.18 -4.36 6.61
C LEU A 65 -41.27 -3.28 6.72
N ARG A 66 -40.86 -2.06 7.13
CA ARG A 66 -41.79 -0.94 7.38
C ARG A 66 -41.18 0.41 7.06
N CYS A 67 -42.00 1.32 6.59
CA CYS A 67 -41.62 2.73 6.45
C CYS A 67 -41.65 3.48 7.79
N SER A 68 -40.75 4.42 7.95
CA SER A 68 -40.67 5.38 9.02
C SER A 68 -40.39 6.77 8.44
N PRO A 69 -40.49 7.85 9.23
CA PRO A 69 -40.07 9.18 8.77
C PRO A 69 -38.59 9.27 8.34
N GLU A 70 -37.76 8.34 8.79
CA GLU A 70 -36.34 8.27 8.41
C GLU A 70 -36.09 7.42 7.15
N GLY A 71 -37.04 6.56 6.76
CA GLY A 71 -36.89 5.66 5.62
C GLY A 71 -37.45 4.25 5.86
N LEU A 72 -37.09 3.32 4.99
CA LEU A 72 -37.47 1.92 5.03
C LEU A 72 -36.58 1.17 6.01
N ILE A 73 -37.14 0.67 7.10
CA ILE A 73 -36.45 -0.12 8.10
C ILE A 73 -36.37 -1.57 7.65
N VAL A 74 -35.16 -2.07 7.51
CA VAL A 74 -34.80 -3.45 7.15
C VAL A 74 -34.09 -4.07 8.35
N LYS A 75 -34.80 -4.89 9.13
CA LYS A 75 -34.21 -5.64 10.24
C LYS A 75 -33.90 -7.06 9.75
N SER A 76 -32.59 -7.33 9.63
CA SER A 76 -32.12 -8.65 9.27
C SER A 76 -32.08 -9.59 10.47
N THR A 77 -32.53 -10.81 10.27
CA THR A 77 -32.59 -11.89 11.28
C THR A 77 -31.70 -13.09 10.93
N GLY A 78 -30.78 -12.93 10.01
CA GLY A 78 -29.88 -14.00 9.62
C GLY A 78 -29.12 -13.74 8.31
N GLU A 79 -28.60 -14.80 7.73
CA GLU A 79 -27.82 -14.72 6.49
C GLU A 79 -28.74 -14.47 5.26
N ASP A 80 -28.19 -13.73 4.27
CA ASP A 80 -28.83 -13.41 2.98
C ASP A 80 -30.18 -12.65 3.10
N PRO A 81 -30.25 -11.53 3.88
CA PRO A 81 -31.44 -10.67 3.87
C PRO A 81 -31.46 -9.83 2.60
N TRP A 82 -32.62 -9.74 1.93
CA TRP A 82 -32.77 -8.87 0.79
C TRP A 82 -34.15 -8.21 0.72
N ILE A 83 -34.16 -7.05 0.05
CA ILE A 83 -35.36 -6.31 -0.33
C ILE A 83 -35.41 -6.18 -1.85
N GLU A 84 -36.57 -6.29 -2.44
CA GLU A 84 -36.79 -6.25 -3.88
C GLU A 84 -37.86 -5.23 -4.23
N GLY A 85 -37.57 -4.40 -5.25
CA GLY A 85 -38.48 -3.38 -5.76
C GLY A 85 -39.33 -3.82 -6.96
N PRO A 86 -40.34 -3.03 -7.30
CA PRO A 86 -41.16 -3.28 -8.47
C PRO A 86 -40.35 -3.12 -9.77
N ALA A 87 -40.87 -3.71 -10.86
CA ALA A 87 -40.30 -3.51 -12.19
C ALA A 87 -40.47 -2.06 -12.62
N VAL A 88 -39.45 -1.51 -13.28
CA VAL A 88 -39.42 -0.15 -13.82
C VAL A 88 -38.98 -0.16 -15.27
N ASP A 89 -39.48 0.82 -16.02
CA ASP A 89 -39.11 1.02 -17.42
C ASP A 89 -37.97 2.01 -17.52
N LEU A 90 -36.80 1.50 -17.93
CA LEU A 90 -35.58 2.28 -18.10
C LEU A 90 -35.23 2.44 -19.60
N PRO A 91 -34.53 3.52 -19.98
CA PRO A 91 -34.01 3.65 -21.34
C PRO A 91 -33.01 2.51 -21.63
N SER A 92 -33.13 1.88 -22.79
CA SER A 92 -32.28 0.77 -23.22
C SER A 92 -30.95 1.20 -23.87
N ASP A 93 -30.76 2.51 -24.04
CA ASP A 93 -29.59 3.12 -24.69
C ASP A 93 -28.72 3.95 -23.73
N LYS A 94 -29.02 3.94 -22.44
CA LYS A 94 -28.32 4.73 -21.42
C LYS A 94 -27.89 3.89 -20.22
N MET A 95 -26.72 4.20 -19.68
CA MET A 95 -26.28 3.68 -18.39
C MET A 95 -27.11 4.29 -17.25
N ILE A 96 -27.22 3.56 -16.14
CA ILE A 96 -28.01 3.98 -14.98
C ILE A 96 -27.10 4.16 -13.77
N ARG A 97 -27.18 5.32 -13.13
CA ARG A 97 -26.65 5.56 -11.80
C ARG A 97 -27.72 5.27 -10.76
N VAL A 98 -27.38 4.42 -9.78
CA VAL A 98 -28.23 4.15 -8.62
C VAL A 98 -27.64 4.89 -7.42
N LYS A 99 -28.36 5.85 -6.88
CA LYS A 99 -27.99 6.53 -5.63
C LYS A 99 -28.79 5.93 -4.48
N ILE A 100 -28.12 5.56 -3.40
CA ILE A 100 -28.73 4.96 -2.20
C ILE A 100 -28.27 5.78 -1.01
N ARG A 101 -29.20 6.23 -0.16
CA ARG A 101 -28.87 6.83 1.12
C ARG A 101 -29.33 5.88 2.22
N MET A 102 -28.40 5.42 3.04
CA MET A 102 -28.71 4.47 4.09
C MET A 102 -27.82 4.64 5.33
N LYS A 103 -28.28 4.18 6.47
CA LYS A 103 -27.51 3.99 7.70
C LYS A 103 -27.64 2.54 8.14
N SER A 104 -26.58 1.97 8.71
CA SER A 104 -26.51 0.56 9.08
C SER A 104 -25.76 0.37 10.40
N THR A 105 -26.19 -0.63 11.16
CA THR A 105 -25.43 -1.22 12.28
C THR A 105 -25.15 -2.72 12.02
N ALA A 106 -25.55 -3.23 10.85
CA ALA A 106 -25.33 -4.60 10.42
C ALA A 106 -23.95 -4.79 9.77
N ASP A 107 -23.65 -6.01 9.32
CA ASP A 107 -22.44 -6.33 8.56
C ASP A 107 -22.26 -5.40 7.34
N PRO A 108 -21.03 -4.95 7.02
CA PRO A 108 -20.79 -3.92 6.01
C PRO A 108 -20.92 -4.38 4.55
N HIS A 109 -21.17 -5.66 4.27
CA HIS A 109 -21.20 -6.18 2.90
C HIS A 109 -22.59 -6.05 2.31
N ALA A 110 -22.72 -5.28 1.24
CA ALA A 110 -23.99 -5.11 0.52
C ALA A 110 -23.83 -5.44 -0.97
N GLU A 111 -24.93 -5.85 -1.61
CA GLU A 111 -24.97 -6.18 -3.02
C GLU A 111 -26.26 -5.65 -3.66
N LEU A 112 -26.16 -5.01 -4.82
CA LEU A 112 -27.30 -4.56 -5.60
C LEU A 112 -27.41 -5.41 -6.87
N PHE A 113 -28.43 -6.23 -6.96
CA PHE A 113 -28.78 -6.98 -8.16
C PHE A 113 -29.71 -6.18 -9.06
N TYR A 114 -29.59 -6.39 -10.37
CA TYR A 114 -30.38 -5.68 -11.38
C TYR A 114 -30.70 -6.55 -12.59
N GLY A 115 -31.82 -6.25 -13.26
CA GLY A 115 -32.22 -6.92 -14.49
C GLY A 115 -33.66 -7.43 -14.45
N LYS A 116 -34.14 -8.07 -15.55
CA LYS A 116 -35.46 -8.70 -15.59
C LYS A 116 -35.50 -9.98 -14.76
N VAL A 117 -34.33 -10.63 -14.67
CA VAL A 117 -34.11 -11.83 -13.86
C VAL A 117 -32.76 -11.61 -13.15
N PHE A 118 -32.71 -11.89 -11.85
CA PHE A 118 -31.48 -11.83 -11.07
C PHE A 118 -30.62 -13.05 -11.36
N ALA A 119 -29.37 -12.83 -11.72
CA ALA A 119 -28.44 -13.89 -12.08
C ALA A 119 -27.01 -13.53 -11.61
N ALA A 120 -26.18 -14.52 -11.42
CA ALA A 120 -24.77 -14.34 -11.13
C ALA A 120 -24.09 -13.47 -12.22
N GLY A 121 -23.36 -12.44 -11.79
CA GLY A 121 -22.72 -11.48 -12.68
C GLY A 121 -23.58 -10.27 -13.06
N ARG A 122 -24.83 -10.18 -12.60
CA ARG A 122 -25.71 -9.01 -12.74
C ARG A 122 -25.97 -8.36 -11.39
N SER A 123 -24.89 -8.01 -10.72
CA SER A 123 -24.91 -7.32 -9.43
C SER A 123 -23.69 -6.40 -9.26
N ILE A 124 -23.79 -5.50 -8.31
CA ILE A 124 -22.70 -4.64 -7.85
C ILE A 124 -22.57 -4.83 -6.34
N ARG A 125 -21.41 -5.31 -5.90
CA ARG A 125 -21.05 -5.38 -4.48
C ARG A 125 -20.45 -4.06 -4.04
N PHE A 126 -20.83 -3.63 -2.84
CA PHE A 126 -20.28 -2.41 -2.25
C PHE A 126 -20.23 -2.53 -0.73
N THR A 127 -19.33 -1.76 -0.12
CA THR A 127 -19.15 -1.76 1.33
C THR A 127 -19.97 -0.65 1.96
N VAL A 128 -20.70 -0.98 3.03
CA VAL A 128 -21.54 -0.05 3.79
C VAL A 128 -20.84 0.35 5.09
N ARG A 129 -20.84 1.64 5.41
CA ARG A 129 -20.40 2.10 6.72
C ARG A 129 -21.45 1.72 7.77
N ASN A 130 -21.08 0.84 8.69
CA ASN A 130 -21.99 0.28 9.70
C ASN A 130 -21.92 1.00 11.06
N ASN A 131 -21.62 2.30 11.04
CA ASN A 131 -21.47 3.15 12.24
C ASN A 131 -22.77 3.79 12.74
N GLY A 132 -23.92 3.40 12.21
CA GLY A 132 -25.23 3.96 12.57
C GLY A 132 -25.46 5.40 12.08
N GLN A 133 -24.59 5.94 11.21
CA GLN A 133 -24.73 7.28 10.61
C GLN A 133 -25.22 7.18 9.16
N TRP A 134 -25.79 8.29 8.64
CA TRP A 134 -26.22 8.38 7.26
C TRP A 134 -25.06 8.50 6.29
N HIS A 135 -25.05 7.66 5.26
CA HIS A 135 -24.09 7.69 4.16
C HIS A 135 -24.80 7.59 2.81
N ASP A 136 -24.21 8.24 1.81
CA ASP A 136 -24.66 8.21 0.43
C ASP A 136 -23.75 7.27 -0.38
N TYR A 137 -24.38 6.38 -1.16
CA TYR A 137 -23.71 5.43 -2.05
C TYR A 137 -24.13 5.71 -3.49
N SER A 138 -23.20 5.62 -4.42
CA SER A 138 -23.42 5.83 -5.85
C SER A 138 -22.90 4.64 -6.63
N LEU A 139 -23.78 3.89 -7.25
CA LEU A 139 -23.47 2.68 -8.01
C LEU A 139 -23.83 2.93 -9.48
N ILE A 140 -23.00 2.46 -10.43
CA ILE A 140 -23.23 2.67 -11.84
C ILE A 140 -23.35 1.32 -12.55
N ILE A 141 -24.48 1.13 -13.24
CA ILE A 141 -24.74 -0.03 -14.05
C ILE A 141 -24.38 0.32 -15.49
N LYS A 142 -23.35 -0.36 -16.00
CA LYS A 142 -22.81 -0.14 -17.36
C LYS A 142 -23.63 -0.87 -18.44
N GLU A 143 -24.44 -1.84 -18.04
CA GLU A 143 -25.29 -2.58 -18.97
C GLU A 143 -26.53 -1.74 -19.34
N ASN A 144 -26.98 -1.89 -20.59
CA ASN A 144 -28.23 -1.33 -21.05
C ASN A 144 -29.40 -2.16 -20.51
N LEU A 145 -30.18 -1.61 -19.62
CA LEU A 145 -31.20 -2.33 -18.87
C LEU A 145 -32.53 -2.43 -19.66
N GLY A 146 -33.18 -1.34 -19.97
CA GLY A 146 -34.44 -1.32 -20.71
C GLY A 146 -35.70 -1.54 -19.84
N PRO A 147 -36.88 -1.72 -20.50
CA PRO A 147 -38.14 -1.87 -19.81
C PRO A 147 -38.25 -3.16 -18.98
N GLY A 148 -38.99 -3.10 -17.88
CA GLY A 148 -39.23 -4.24 -17.00
C GLY A 148 -38.06 -4.63 -16.12
N THR A 149 -37.08 -3.71 -15.90
CA THR A 149 -35.93 -3.94 -15.02
C THR A 149 -36.38 -3.90 -13.56
N ARG A 150 -35.88 -4.83 -12.76
CA ARG A 150 -36.08 -4.92 -11.31
C ARG A 150 -34.75 -4.73 -10.58
N PHE A 151 -34.86 -4.28 -9.34
CA PHE A 151 -33.69 -4.09 -8.43
C PHE A 151 -33.92 -4.88 -7.14
N ARG A 152 -32.90 -5.60 -6.70
CA ARG A 152 -32.86 -6.26 -5.40
C ARG A 152 -31.65 -5.72 -4.66
N LEU A 153 -31.86 -5.21 -3.46
CA LEU A 153 -30.80 -4.77 -2.56
C LEU A 153 -30.65 -5.78 -1.42
N ASP A 154 -29.47 -6.36 -1.32
CA ASP A 154 -29.01 -7.14 -0.17
C ASP A 154 -28.19 -6.18 0.70
N PRO A 155 -28.77 -5.57 1.76
CA PRO A 155 -28.15 -4.44 2.44
C PRO A 155 -27.04 -4.84 3.42
N CYS A 156 -26.91 -6.11 3.75
CA CYS A 156 -25.93 -6.72 4.63
C CYS A 156 -25.91 -8.25 4.42
N THR A 157 -24.98 -8.97 5.05
CA THR A 157 -24.88 -10.43 4.99
C THR A 157 -25.20 -11.13 6.31
N GLY A 158 -25.52 -10.39 7.39
CA GLY A 158 -25.78 -10.91 8.71
C GLY A 158 -26.91 -10.19 9.45
N GLU A 159 -27.07 -10.50 10.73
CA GLU A 159 -28.08 -9.87 11.59
C GLU A 159 -27.79 -8.38 11.84
N GLY A 160 -28.81 -7.57 11.97
CA GLY A 160 -28.71 -6.16 12.30
C GLY A 160 -29.81 -5.30 11.68
N GLU A 161 -29.69 -3.99 11.85
CA GLU A 161 -30.66 -3.02 11.33
C GLU A 161 -30.04 -2.10 10.28
N VAL A 162 -30.72 -1.97 9.16
CA VAL A 162 -30.42 -1.03 8.08
C VAL A 162 -31.64 -0.17 7.82
N ILE A 163 -31.44 1.15 7.69
CA ILE A 163 -32.51 2.07 7.29
C ILE A 163 -32.13 2.71 5.95
N VAL A 164 -32.97 2.54 4.95
CA VAL A 164 -32.78 3.10 3.60
C VAL A 164 -33.67 4.31 3.45
N ALA A 165 -33.10 5.51 3.33
CA ALA A 165 -33.88 6.75 3.18
C ALA A 165 -34.47 6.87 1.77
N PHE A 166 -33.65 6.62 0.74
CA PHE A 166 -34.09 6.63 -0.65
C PHE A 166 -33.22 5.73 -1.54
N ILE A 167 -33.80 5.29 -2.65
CA ILE A 167 -33.08 4.77 -3.81
C ILE A 167 -33.54 5.60 -5.03
N LYS A 168 -32.56 6.16 -5.76
CA LYS A 168 -32.80 7.02 -6.91
C LYS A 168 -32.03 6.53 -8.13
N LEU A 169 -32.72 6.43 -9.26
CA LEU A 169 -32.17 6.06 -10.55
C LEU A 169 -32.00 7.31 -11.43
N GLU A 170 -30.81 7.53 -11.95
CA GLU A 170 -30.48 8.62 -12.86
C GLU A 170 -29.88 8.05 -14.15
N THR A 171 -30.28 8.58 -15.30
CA THR A 171 -29.65 8.24 -16.59
C THR A 171 -28.30 8.93 -16.71
N LEU A 172 -27.31 8.20 -17.19
CA LEU A 172 -26.03 8.75 -17.59
C LEU A 172 -25.96 8.80 -19.13
N GLY A 173 -25.50 9.93 -19.67
CA GLY A 173 -25.21 10.04 -21.10
C GLY A 173 -24.07 9.11 -21.49
N GLY A 174 -24.16 8.42 -22.61
CA GLY A 174 -23.03 7.78 -23.27
C GLY A 174 -22.32 8.81 -24.15
N THR A 175 -21.01 8.99 -24.04
CA THR A 175 -20.22 9.78 -24.99
C THR A 175 -19.74 8.91 -26.14
N VAL A 176 -19.95 9.36 -27.37
CA VAL A 176 -19.31 8.72 -28.52
C VAL A 176 -17.82 9.08 -28.50
N SER A 177 -16.97 8.09 -28.36
CA SER A 177 -15.52 8.28 -28.42
C SER A 177 -15.10 8.81 -29.78
N PRO A 178 -14.28 9.87 -29.85
CA PRO A 178 -13.79 10.38 -31.12
C PRO A 178 -12.80 9.39 -31.74
N PRO A 179 -12.57 9.42 -33.05
CA PRO A 179 -11.53 8.65 -33.69
C PRO A 179 -10.18 9.17 -33.20
N LEU A 180 -9.37 8.26 -32.62
CA LEU A 180 -8.02 8.57 -32.18
C LEU A 180 -7.05 8.47 -33.36
N ARG A 181 -6.14 9.44 -33.47
CA ARG A 181 -5.07 9.39 -34.48
C ARG A 181 -3.86 8.69 -33.88
N LYS A 182 -3.23 7.83 -34.69
CA LYS A 182 -1.96 7.22 -34.34
C LYS A 182 -0.88 8.28 -34.19
N PRO A 183 -0.08 8.30 -33.11
CA PRO A 183 1.02 9.23 -32.95
C PRO A 183 2.10 9.03 -34.01
N GLU A 184 2.61 10.11 -34.54
CA GLU A 184 3.74 10.12 -35.48
C GLU A 184 5.04 10.45 -34.76
N LYS A 185 6.16 10.03 -35.36
CA LYS A 185 7.49 10.41 -34.87
C LYS A 185 7.66 11.92 -34.94
N PRO A 186 8.30 12.57 -33.93
CA PRO A 186 8.55 13.99 -33.96
C PRO A 186 9.28 14.42 -35.23
N ASN A 187 8.78 15.46 -35.89
CA ASN A 187 9.36 15.98 -37.11
C ASN A 187 10.55 16.90 -36.78
N LYS A 188 11.75 16.34 -36.77
CA LYS A 188 13.01 17.05 -36.48
C LYS A 188 13.58 17.78 -37.69
N SER A 189 13.01 17.66 -38.88
CA SER A 189 13.38 18.49 -40.02
C SER A 189 12.95 19.93 -39.82
N GLU A 190 12.00 20.19 -38.92
CA GLU A 190 11.63 21.50 -38.47
C GLU A 190 12.67 22.11 -37.51
N THR A 191 12.74 23.45 -37.51
CA THR A 191 13.68 24.19 -36.66
C THR A 191 13.44 23.87 -35.19
N LYS A 192 14.51 23.49 -34.46
CA LYS A 192 14.47 23.40 -33.00
C LYS A 192 14.28 24.80 -32.42
N LEU A 193 13.15 25.03 -31.77
CA LEU A 193 12.76 26.34 -31.23
C LEU A 193 13.36 26.58 -29.85
N VAL A 194 13.42 25.51 -29.03
CA VAL A 194 13.88 25.65 -27.66
C VAL A 194 14.43 24.31 -27.13
N SER A 195 15.35 24.43 -26.20
CA SER A 195 15.81 23.36 -25.33
C SER A 195 15.75 23.86 -23.89
N VAL A 196 15.13 23.08 -23.01
CA VAL A 196 15.09 23.30 -21.56
C VAL A 196 15.75 22.12 -20.87
N LYS A 197 16.79 22.37 -20.06
CA LYS A 197 17.62 21.31 -19.48
C LYS A 197 17.64 21.36 -17.96
N SER A 198 17.59 20.17 -17.33
CA SER A 198 17.75 19.97 -15.89
C SER A 198 18.62 18.74 -15.65
N GLY A 199 19.92 18.93 -15.40
CA GLY A 199 20.88 17.82 -15.30
C GLY A 199 20.88 16.94 -16.57
N PRO A 200 20.64 15.63 -16.45
CA PRO A 200 20.61 14.72 -17.61
C PRO A 200 19.33 14.85 -18.45
N LEU A 201 18.27 15.47 -17.90
CA LEU A 201 16.96 15.57 -18.56
C LEU A 201 16.88 16.82 -19.43
N GLU A 202 16.42 16.68 -20.67
CA GLU A 202 16.30 17.77 -21.63
C GLU A 202 14.98 17.65 -22.41
N PHE A 203 14.23 18.73 -22.48
CA PHE A 203 13.03 18.89 -23.30
C PHE A 203 13.37 19.73 -24.53
N GLU A 204 13.09 19.24 -25.72
CA GLU A 204 13.31 19.93 -26.97
C GLU A 204 12.01 20.07 -27.77
N GLN A 205 11.64 21.30 -28.14
CA GLN A 205 10.49 21.59 -28.98
C GLN A 205 10.96 21.88 -30.41
N TYR A 206 10.29 21.27 -31.38
CA TYR A 206 10.52 21.46 -32.80
C TYR A 206 9.27 22.06 -33.48
N GLY A 207 9.50 22.94 -34.47
CA GLY A 207 8.41 23.54 -35.22
C GLY A 207 7.38 24.30 -34.38
N LYS A 208 6.30 24.75 -35.01
CA LYS A 208 5.26 25.58 -34.38
C LYS A 208 3.97 24.82 -34.12
N THR A 209 4.06 23.57 -33.71
CA THR A 209 2.92 22.73 -33.33
C THR A 209 2.94 22.45 -31.84
N TRP A 210 1.79 22.04 -31.29
CA TRP A 210 1.61 21.86 -29.85
C TRP A 210 2.45 20.73 -29.28
N GLY A 211 2.49 19.58 -29.96
CA GLY A 211 3.02 18.33 -29.44
C GLY A 211 4.31 17.86 -30.11
N ASN A 212 4.92 18.60 -31.06
CA ASN A 212 6.16 18.19 -31.75
C ASN A 212 7.39 18.44 -30.85
N PHE A 213 7.49 17.68 -29.74
CA PHE A 213 8.59 17.75 -28.81
C PHE A 213 9.17 16.36 -28.49
N VAL A 214 10.41 16.34 -28.05
CA VAL A 214 11.09 15.16 -27.51
C VAL A 214 11.61 15.44 -26.12
N VAL A 215 11.67 14.39 -25.29
CA VAL A 215 12.33 14.41 -24.00
C VAL A 215 13.51 13.44 -24.05
N LYS A 216 14.70 13.96 -23.73
CA LYS A 216 15.96 13.23 -23.72
C LYS A 216 16.45 13.04 -22.30
N VAL A 217 17.12 11.91 -22.09
CA VAL A 217 17.87 11.62 -20.87
C VAL A 217 19.28 11.27 -21.26
N ASP A 218 20.23 12.03 -20.76
CA ASP A 218 21.67 11.88 -21.07
C ASP A 218 21.95 11.85 -22.59
N GLY A 219 21.22 12.70 -23.33
CA GLY A 219 21.29 12.79 -24.80
C GLY A 219 20.47 11.73 -25.57
N ALA A 220 20.05 10.64 -24.93
CA ALA A 220 19.19 9.63 -25.55
C ALA A 220 17.72 10.07 -25.53
N GLU A 221 17.03 9.95 -26.66
CA GLU A 221 15.60 10.25 -26.75
C GLU A 221 14.79 9.16 -26.09
N MET A 222 14.06 9.54 -25.04
CA MET A 222 13.29 8.61 -24.22
C MET A 222 11.79 8.69 -24.49
N ALA A 223 11.25 9.87 -24.81
CA ALA A 223 9.84 10.03 -25.10
C ALA A 223 9.58 11.14 -26.11
N ALA A 224 8.42 11.06 -26.78
CA ALA A 224 7.89 12.07 -27.68
C ALA A 224 6.53 12.59 -27.19
N GLY A 225 6.16 13.80 -27.61
CA GLY A 225 4.84 14.39 -27.40
C GLY A 225 3.80 13.93 -28.41
N TYR A 226 2.62 14.54 -28.37
CA TYR A 226 1.51 14.22 -29.26
C TYR A 226 0.83 15.50 -29.79
N ASP A 227 0.82 15.67 -31.11
CA ASP A 227 0.23 16.84 -31.76
C ASP A 227 -1.31 16.80 -31.78
N SER A 228 -1.90 15.62 -31.94
CA SER A 228 -3.36 15.46 -32.11
C SER A 228 -4.09 15.26 -30.78
N GLU A 229 -3.65 15.91 -29.69
CA GLU A 229 -4.40 15.94 -28.42
C GLU A 229 -5.80 16.54 -28.62
N LEU A 230 -6.79 15.98 -27.94
CA LEU A 230 -8.21 16.37 -28.08
C LEU A 230 -8.72 17.05 -26.83
N LEU A 231 -9.40 18.18 -27.01
CA LEU A 231 -10.24 18.82 -26.00
C LEU A 231 -11.70 18.45 -26.26
N GLY A 232 -12.41 17.89 -25.29
CA GLY A 232 -13.79 17.42 -25.40
C GLY A 232 -14.78 18.37 -24.75
N ILE A 233 -15.83 18.81 -25.47
CA ILE A 233 -16.85 19.71 -25.00
C ILE A 233 -18.20 19.06 -25.25
N LEU A 234 -19.17 19.23 -24.35
CA LEU A 234 -20.55 18.77 -24.54
C LEU A 234 -21.47 19.97 -24.80
N PHE A 235 -22.14 19.94 -25.94
CA PHE A 235 -23.20 20.86 -26.27
C PHE A 235 -24.53 20.11 -26.30
N TYR A 236 -25.39 20.37 -25.32
CA TYR A 236 -26.61 19.60 -25.09
C TYR A 236 -26.23 18.10 -24.88
N ASP A 237 -26.54 17.24 -25.83
CA ASP A 237 -26.22 15.80 -25.81
C ASP A 237 -25.18 15.41 -26.88
N GLN A 238 -24.55 16.39 -27.56
CA GLN A 238 -23.61 16.14 -28.63
C GLN A 238 -22.20 16.58 -28.24
N PRO A 239 -21.20 15.64 -28.25
CA PRO A 239 -19.83 16.00 -28.00
C PRO A 239 -19.19 16.70 -29.20
N GLU A 240 -18.43 17.74 -28.96
CA GLU A 240 -17.52 18.36 -29.91
C GLU A 240 -16.08 18.13 -29.47
N TRP A 241 -15.23 17.68 -30.38
CA TRP A 241 -13.84 17.38 -30.14
C TRP A 241 -12.92 18.32 -30.91
N LEU A 242 -12.22 19.20 -30.18
CA LEU A 242 -11.27 20.13 -30.75
C LEU A 242 -9.87 19.49 -30.75
N ASN A 243 -9.28 19.39 -31.96
CA ASN A 243 -7.92 18.83 -32.11
C ASN A 243 -6.88 19.95 -31.98
N LEU A 244 -5.91 19.80 -31.08
CA LEU A 244 -4.85 20.77 -30.84
C LEU A 244 -3.86 20.91 -32.01
N GLU A 245 -3.79 19.95 -32.90
CA GLU A 245 -3.00 20.04 -34.14
C GLU A 245 -3.41 21.25 -35.00
N GLY A 246 -4.72 21.56 -35.02
CA GLY A 246 -5.29 22.73 -35.74
C GLY A 246 -5.18 24.06 -34.97
N ALA A 247 -4.58 24.07 -33.79
CA ALA A 247 -4.50 25.27 -32.97
C ALA A 247 -3.51 26.32 -33.54
N ARG A 248 -3.87 27.59 -33.39
CA ARG A 248 -2.88 28.66 -33.56
C ARG A 248 -1.91 28.67 -32.36
N VAL A 249 -0.65 28.38 -32.63
CA VAL A 249 0.38 28.26 -31.57
C VAL A 249 1.29 29.48 -31.56
N ILE A 250 1.57 30.01 -30.36
CA ILE A 250 2.48 31.12 -30.10
C ILE A 250 3.50 30.69 -29.04
N PHE A 251 4.75 31.08 -29.24
CA PHE A 251 5.87 30.76 -28.34
C PHE A 251 6.32 32.02 -27.62
N GLY A 252 6.53 31.90 -26.31
CA GLY A 252 7.19 32.90 -25.47
C GLY A 252 8.50 32.34 -24.93
N ASN A 253 9.60 32.98 -25.24
CA ASN A 253 10.88 32.68 -24.60
C ASN A 253 11.13 33.72 -23.52
N SER A 254 11.44 33.29 -22.29
CA SER A 254 12.03 34.24 -21.32
C SER A 254 13.45 34.60 -21.81
N SER A 255 13.83 35.85 -21.63
CA SER A 255 15.18 36.38 -22.01
C SER A 255 16.35 35.55 -21.49
N ASN A 256 16.12 34.68 -20.49
CA ASN A 256 17.14 33.86 -19.81
C ASN A 256 17.16 32.39 -20.26
N ARG A 257 16.38 31.95 -21.27
CA ARG A 257 16.28 30.53 -21.73
C ARG A 257 15.96 29.50 -20.60
N LYS A 258 15.53 29.95 -19.42
CA LYS A 258 15.23 29.08 -18.25
C LYS A 258 13.76 28.63 -18.20
N LYS A 259 12.90 29.19 -19.03
CA LYS A 259 11.47 28.86 -19.10
C LYS A 259 11.04 28.87 -20.56
N PHE A 260 10.30 27.87 -20.95
CA PHE A 260 9.60 27.80 -22.23
C PHE A 260 8.09 27.88 -22.01
N THR A 261 7.42 28.71 -22.76
CA THR A 261 5.97 28.86 -22.76
C THR A 261 5.44 28.62 -24.17
N ILE A 262 4.47 27.74 -24.31
CA ILE A 262 3.70 27.53 -25.54
C ILE A 262 2.22 27.80 -25.26
N LYS A 263 1.55 28.56 -26.14
CA LYS A 263 0.12 28.85 -26.08
C LYS A 263 -0.57 28.37 -27.34
N ALA A 264 -1.62 27.59 -27.18
CA ALA A 264 -2.50 27.15 -28.24
C ALA A 264 -3.86 27.89 -28.13
N SER A 265 -4.39 28.33 -29.23
CA SER A 265 -5.70 29.00 -29.27
C SER A 265 -6.62 28.32 -30.28
N LEU A 266 -7.84 28.02 -29.85
CA LEU A 266 -8.88 27.31 -30.60
C LEU A 266 -10.22 28.00 -30.45
N LYS A 267 -11.18 27.66 -31.34
CA LYS A 267 -12.58 28.10 -31.24
C LYS A 267 -13.50 26.90 -31.35
N ASP A 268 -14.49 26.83 -30.47
CA ASP A 268 -15.55 25.86 -30.59
C ASP A 268 -16.68 26.35 -31.54
N SER A 269 -17.57 25.46 -31.95
CA SER A 269 -18.68 25.76 -32.89
C SER A 269 -19.68 26.79 -32.37
N LYS A 270 -19.73 27.03 -31.04
CA LYS A 270 -20.60 28.02 -30.38
C LYS A 270 -19.87 29.32 -30.04
N GLY A 271 -18.70 29.52 -30.64
CA GLY A 271 -17.90 30.75 -30.56
C GLY A 271 -17.19 30.97 -29.23
N GLY A 272 -16.98 29.93 -28.44
CA GLY A 272 -16.05 29.93 -27.29
C GLY A 272 -14.62 30.00 -27.79
N ARG A 273 -13.80 30.87 -27.21
CA ARG A 273 -12.39 31.00 -27.51
C ARG A 273 -11.61 30.33 -26.37
N TRP A 274 -10.86 29.27 -26.71
CA TRP A 274 -10.05 28.49 -25.83
C TRP A 274 -8.60 28.93 -25.91
N GLU A 275 -7.97 29.07 -24.76
CA GLU A 275 -6.53 29.28 -24.62
C GLU A 275 -5.97 28.19 -23.75
N ILE A 276 -4.98 27.47 -24.26
CA ILE A 276 -4.24 26.43 -23.52
C ILE A 276 -2.79 26.89 -23.46
N GLN A 277 -2.24 27.03 -22.27
CA GLN A 277 -0.83 27.40 -22.06
C GLN A 277 -0.10 26.26 -21.37
N ARG A 278 1.08 25.88 -21.89
CA ARG A 278 2.03 24.97 -21.25
C ARG A 278 3.32 25.71 -20.97
N ASP A 279 3.73 25.69 -19.71
CA ASP A 279 5.01 26.22 -19.23
C ASP A 279 5.93 25.06 -18.84
N VAL A 280 7.16 25.04 -19.37
CA VAL A 280 8.19 24.05 -19.03
C VAL A 280 9.39 24.79 -18.45
N LYS A 281 9.86 24.40 -17.27
CA LYS A 281 11.01 25.01 -16.59
C LYS A 281 11.80 23.95 -15.80
N PRO A 282 13.13 24.12 -15.60
CA PRO A 282 13.90 23.28 -14.71
C PRO A 282 13.37 23.38 -13.28
N SER A 283 13.28 22.25 -12.59
CA SER A 283 13.07 22.22 -11.15
C SER A 283 14.38 22.48 -10.39
N LYS A 284 14.30 22.70 -9.08
CA LYS A 284 15.47 22.79 -8.21
C LYS A 284 16.26 21.49 -8.18
N GLN A 285 15.60 20.36 -8.34
CA GLN A 285 16.20 19.04 -8.34
C GLN A 285 16.63 18.64 -9.76
N GLN A 286 17.87 18.18 -9.93
CA GLN A 286 18.39 17.72 -11.20
C GLN A 286 17.59 16.52 -11.75
N GLY A 287 17.51 16.40 -13.06
CA GLY A 287 16.71 15.36 -13.68
C GLY A 287 15.20 15.58 -13.57
N THR A 288 14.76 16.83 -13.27
CA THR A 288 13.35 17.16 -13.08
C THR A 288 12.98 18.45 -13.82
N LEU A 289 11.93 18.37 -14.65
CA LEU A 289 11.30 19.50 -15.32
C LEU A 289 9.89 19.70 -14.74
N SER A 290 9.61 20.90 -14.26
CA SER A 290 8.25 21.30 -13.89
C SER A 290 7.48 21.66 -15.15
N VAL A 291 6.30 21.06 -15.31
CA VAL A 291 5.35 21.35 -16.39
C VAL A 291 4.07 21.87 -15.75
N GLU A 292 3.60 23.00 -16.21
CA GLU A 292 2.36 23.62 -15.77
C GLU A 292 1.48 23.86 -16.98
N VAL A 293 0.22 23.40 -16.92
CA VAL A 293 -0.76 23.59 -17.99
C VAL A 293 -1.95 24.35 -17.43
N GLU A 294 -2.33 25.42 -18.12
CA GLU A 294 -3.47 26.25 -17.82
C GLU A 294 -4.42 26.25 -19.00
N VAL A 295 -5.71 26.03 -18.75
CA VAL A 295 -6.77 26.04 -19.75
C VAL A 295 -7.83 27.06 -19.36
N LYS A 296 -8.22 27.91 -20.30
CA LYS A 296 -9.19 28.97 -20.13
C LYS A 296 -10.12 29.05 -21.34
N VAL A 297 -11.36 29.38 -21.11
CA VAL A 297 -12.36 29.68 -22.17
C VAL A 297 -13.14 30.92 -21.79
N ASN A 298 -13.53 31.74 -22.79
CA ASN A 298 -14.24 33.00 -22.57
C ASN A 298 -15.77 32.87 -22.48
N LYS A 299 -16.30 31.66 -22.41
CA LYS A 299 -17.71 31.33 -22.22
C LYS A 299 -17.81 30.08 -21.36
N ASP A 300 -18.89 30.00 -20.59
CA ASP A 300 -19.21 28.77 -19.85
C ASP A 300 -19.29 27.54 -20.76
N ARG A 301 -18.63 26.45 -20.35
CA ARG A 301 -18.60 25.19 -21.09
C ARG A 301 -18.75 23.96 -20.19
N ASP A 302 -19.46 23.00 -20.72
CA ASP A 302 -19.53 21.66 -20.17
C ASP A 302 -18.43 20.83 -20.84
N VAL A 303 -17.41 20.39 -20.07
CA VAL A 303 -16.15 19.83 -20.58
C VAL A 303 -16.07 18.35 -20.27
N LEU A 304 -15.81 17.53 -21.28
CA LEU A 304 -15.66 16.07 -21.17
C LEU A 304 -14.20 15.64 -21.01
N HIS A 305 -13.28 16.42 -21.56
CA HIS A 305 -11.86 16.03 -21.56
C HIS A 305 -10.94 17.24 -21.75
N ILE A 306 -9.91 17.32 -20.91
CA ILE A 306 -8.77 18.24 -21.10
C ILE A 306 -7.49 17.40 -21.05
N PRO A 307 -6.63 17.41 -22.08
CA PRO A 307 -5.33 16.76 -22.03
C PRO A 307 -4.34 17.70 -21.29
N TRP A 308 -3.68 17.17 -20.26
CA TRP A 308 -2.64 17.90 -19.52
C TRP A 308 -1.25 17.63 -20.05
N LEU A 309 -0.93 16.35 -20.25
CA LEU A 309 0.35 15.88 -20.75
C LEU A 309 0.18 14.50 -21.38
N THR A 310 0.67 14.32 -22.58
CA THR A 310 0.77 13.03 -23.24
C THR A 310 2.20 12.79 -23.66
N LEU A 311 2.78 11.68 -23.18
CA LEU A 311 4.12 11.22 -23.50
C LEU A 311 4.05 9.82 -24.10
N PHE A 312 4.82 9.59 -25.16
CA PHE A 312 5.02 8.29 -25.76
C PHE A 312 6.49 7.85 -25.61
N PRO A 313 6.84 7.21 -24.45
CA PRO A 313 8.17 6.63 -24.31
C PRO A 313 8.45 5.62 -25.41
N GLY A 314 9.63 5.72 -26.05
CA GLY A 314 10.05 4.83 -27.12
C GLY A 314 9.58 5.22 -28.52
N LEU A 315 8.68 6.18 -28.71
CA LEU A 315 8.19 6.57 -30.02
C LEU A 315 9.34 7.09 -30.91
N GLY A 316 9.56 6.38 -31.98
CA GLY A 316 10.64 6.70 -32.94
C GLY A 316 12.05 6.26 -32.51
N THR A 317 12.18 5.58 -31.36
CA THR A 317 13.45 5.11 -30.80
C THR A 317 13.39 3.62 -30.45
N PHE A 318 13.23 3.26 -29.16
CA PHE A 318 13.23 1.87 -28.72
C PHE A 318 11.86 1.15 -28.86
N GLY A 319 10.82 1.86 -29.30
CA GLY A 319 9.50 1.27 -29.59
C GLY A 319 8.84 0.69 -28.34
N GLN A 320 8.36 -0.54 -28.46
CA GLN A 320 7.67 -1.28 -27.39
C GLN A 320 8.62 -2.01 -26.41
N SER A 321 9.93 -1.92 -26.64
CA SER A 321 10.92 -2.53 -25.76
C SER A 321 11.04 -1.72 -24.45
N LYS A 322 11.12 -2.41 -23.32
CA LYS A 322 11.43 -1.82 -22.01
C LYS A 322 12.25 -2.78 -21.19
N TYR A 323 12.99 -2.25 -20.24
CA TYR A 323 13.59 -3.07 -19.21
C TYR A 323 12.62 -3.25 -18.05
N GLN A 324 12.04 -2.14 -17.55
CA GLN A 324 10.97 -2.15 -16.56
C GLN A 324 9.99 -1.01 -16.81
N GLY A 325 8.77 -1.20 -16.32
CA GLY A 325 7.73 -0.17 -16.26
C GLY A 325 7.04 -0.15 -14.90
N LEU A 326 6.67 1.03 -14.43
CA LEU A 326 5.99 1.23 -13.17
C LEU A 326 4.82 2.20 -13.33
N PHE A 327 3.69 1.81 -12.80
CA PHE A 327 2.61 2.68 -12.37
C PHE A 327 2.34 2.35 -10.91
N ALA A 328 2.81 3.18 -9.99
CA ALA A 328 2.83 2.88 -8.57
C ALA A 328 1.44 2.53 -8.03
N GLY A 329 1.32 1.38 -7.39
CA GLY A 329 0.05 0.81 -6.93
C GLY A 329 -0.71 -0.02 -7.97
N VAL A 330 -0.36 0.06 -9.25
CA VAL A 330 -1.13 -0.54 -10.36
C VAL A 330 -0.33 -1.58 -11.13
N GLU A 331 0.82 -1.19 -11.68
CA GLU A 331 1.65 -2.06 -12.53
C GLU A 331 3.13 -1.98 -12.13
N TYR A 332 3.79 -3.14 -12.07
CA TYR A 332 5.24 -3.25 -11.95
C TYR A 332 5.73 -4.31 -12.92
N LEU A 333 6.24 -3.84 -14.07
CA LEU A 333 6.50 -4.64 -15.25
C LEU A 333 8.01 -4.87 -15.45
N CYS A 334 8.36 -6.03 -16.00
CA CYS A 334 9.59 -6.26 -16.74
C CYS A 334 9.31 -6.07 -18.23
N ASP A 335 9.40 -7.15 -18.98
CA ASP A 335 9.14 -7.17 -20.44
C ASP A 335 7.66 -7.39 -20.79
N GLU A 336 6.85 -7.86 -19.85
CA GLU A 336 5.42 -8.13 -20.08
C GLU A 336 4.61 -6.87 -20.38
N PRO A 337 3.53 -7.00 -21.18
CA PRO A 337 2.58 -5.91 -21.39
C PRO A 337 1.81 -5.55 -20.11
N SER A 338 1.52 -4.27 -19.89
CA SER A 338 0.55 -3.85 -18.87
C SER A 338 -0.83 -4.43 -19.19
N SER A 339 -1.59 -4.83 -18.16
CA SER A 339 -2.90 -5.47 -18.34
C SER A 339 -2.85 -6.54 -19.44
N SER A 340 -1.90 -7.48 -19.31
CA SER A 340 -1.58 -8.49 -20.33
C SER A 340 -2.78 -9.38 -20.64
N ASP A 341 -3.15 -9.47 -21.91
CA ASP A 341 -4.24 -10.34 -22.36
C ASP A 341 -3.90 -11.84 -22.22
N ALA A 342 -2.59 -12.19 -22.18
CA ALA A 342 -2.14 -13.56 -21.95
C ALA A 342 -2.38 -14.03 -20.53
N ASP A 343 -2.37 -13.10 -19.56
CA ASP A 343 -2.50 -13.37 -18.13
C ASP A 343 -3.85 -12.90 -17.55
N ILE A 344 -4.71 -12.27 -18.36
CA ILE A 344 -6.01 -11.73 -17.96
C ILE A 344 -7.14 -12.60 -18.53
N ASP A 345 -8.03 -13.06 -17.67
CA ASP A 345 -9.18 -13.88 -18.06
C ASP A 345 -10.39 -13.06 -18.54
N LYS A 346 -10.50 -11.79 -18.10
CA LYS A 346 -11.72 -11.00 -18.33
C LYS A 346 -11.39 -9.50 -18.54
N PRO A 347 -12.23 -8.77 -19.32
CA PRO A 347 -12.05 -7.34 -19.59
C PRO A 347 -11.95 -6.42 -18.36
N ASN A 348 -12.56 -6.79 -17.24
CA ASN A 348 -12.51 -6.01 -15.99
C ASN A 348 -11.14 -6.03 -15.30
N HIS A 349 -10.19 -6.81 -15.80
CA HIS A 349 -8.80 -6.82 -15.33
C HIS A 349 -7.92 -5.74 -16.01
N ILE A 350 -8.43 -5.03 -17.00
CA ILE A 350 -7.72 -3.92 -17.63
C ILE A 350 -7.55 -2.78 -16.62
N ARG A 351 -6.35 -2.20 -16.54
CA ARG A 351 -5.93 -1.22 -15.53
C ARG A 351 -5.19 -0.02 -16.15
N ARG A 352 -5.61 0.43 -17.33
CA ARG A 352 -4.94 1.52 -18.08
C ARG A 352 -5.19 2.89 -17.47
N ILE A 353 -6.40 3.11 -16.94
CA ILE A 353 -6.83 4.36 -16.31
C ILE A 353 -7.52 3.97 -14.99
N PRO A 354 -6.73 3.77 -13.92
CA PRO A 354 -7.26 3.23 -12.68
C PRO A 354 -8.02 4.29 -11.86
N ASP A 355 -8.86 3.78 -10.99
CA ASP A 355 -9.39 4.55 -9.87
C ASP A 355 -8.22 5.10 -9.01
N PRO A 356 -8.23 6.38 -8.59
CA PRO A 356 -7.19 6.96 -7.75
C PRO A 356 -6.87 6.19 -6.47
N VAL A 357 -7.85 5.45 -5.91
CA VAL A 357 -7.64 4.60 -4.73
C VAL A 357 -6.63 3.47 -4.97
N LYS A 358 -6.41 3.08 -6.24
CA LYS A 358 -5.43 2.04 -6.62
C LYS A 358 -4.00 2.58 -6.77
N ILE A 359 -3.82 3.89 -6.79
CA ILE A 359 -2.52 4.54 -6.97
C ILE A 359 -1.91 4.76 -5.60
N THR A 360 -0.79 4.13 -5.31
CA THR A 360 -0.11 4.25 -4.01
C THR A 360 0.64 5.58 -3.88
N PHE A 361 1.15 6.09 -4.98
CA PHE A 361 1.65 7.46 -5.12
C PHE A 361 1.74 7.85 -6.60
N PRO A 362 1.64 9.16 -6.92
CA PRO A 362 1.47 9.63 -8.29
C PRO A 362 2.78 9.58 -9.10
N LEU A 363 3.18 8.37 -9.51
CA LEU A 363 4.36 8.11 -10.35
C LEU A 363 4.04 7.09 -11.44
N MET A 364 4.35 7.45 -12.68
CA MET A 364 4.50 6.53 -13.83
C MET A 364 5.92 6.64 -14.38
N ALA A 365 6.53 5.52 -14.76
CA ALA A 365 7.88 5.54 -15.36
C ALA A 365 8.16 4.32 -16.21
N ILE A 366 9.03 4.50 -17.22
CA ILE A 366 9.57 3.44 -18.11
C ILE A 366 11.10 3.53 -18.10
N SER A 367 11.77 2.39 -17.98
CA SER A 367 13.23 2.29 -18.16
C SER A 367 13.60 1.49 -19.41
N ASN A 368 14.62 1.98 -20.10
CA ASN A 368 15.20 1.34 -21.27
C ASN A 368 16.66 1.79 -21.47
N ASN A 369 17.54 0.89 -21.93
CA ASN A 369 18.94 1.20 -22.27
C ASN A 369 19.72 1.97 -21.18
N GLY A 370 19.49 1.63 -19.90
CA GLY A 370 20.21 2.24 -18.78
C GLY A 370 19.72 3.65 -18.38
N ASN A 371 18.61 4.10 -18.96
CA ASN A 371 17.95 5.36 -18.62
C ASN A 371 16.49 5.09 -18.21
N TYR A 372 15.91 6.02 -17.46
CA TYR A 372 14.46 6.04 -17.19
C TYR A 372 13.87 7.41 -17.49
N ILE A 373 12.59 7.42 -17.82
CA ILE A 373 11.73 8.61 -17.91
C ILE A 373 10.44 8.35 -17.16
N GLY A 374 9.91 9.37 -16.48
CA GLY A 374 8.66 9.25 -15.73
C GLY A 374 7.90 10.57 -15.63
N ALA A 375 6.69 10.48 -15.12
CA ALA A 375 5.80 11.60 -14.81
C ALA A 375 5.32 11.51 -13.36
N ILE A 376 5.34 12.66 -12.68
CA ILE A 376 4.81 12.87 -11.32
C ILE A 376 3.75 13.95 -11.41
N TRP A 377 2.65 13.80 -10.68
CA TRP A 377 1.55 14.78 -10.64
C TRP A 377 1.02 14.99 -9.23
N GLU A 378 0.17 16.03 -9.06
CA GLU A 378 -0.62 16.21 -7.84
C GLU A 378 -1.98 15.54 -8.03
N PRO A 379 -2.37 14.59 -7.17
CA PRO A 379 -3.70 14.00 -7.20
C PRO A 379 -4.78 15.06 -6.97
N SER A 380 -5.79 15.08 -7.83
CA SER A 380 -6.94 15.98 -7.73
C SER A 380 -8.10 15.46 -8.57
N ASP A 381 -9.30 16.02 -8.39
CA ASP A 381 -10.47 15.71 -9.21
C ASP A 381 -10.30 16.09 -10.70
N MET A 382 -9.24 16.86 -11.00
CA MET A 382 -8.87 17.29 -12.36
C MET A 382 -7.78 16.43 -12.98
N THR A 383 -7.38 15.30 -12.37
CA THR A 383 -6.23 14.54 -12.87
C THR A 383 -6.50 13.04 -12.88
N ALA A 384 -6.74 12.48 -14.07
CA ALA A 384 -6.69 11.04 -14.32
C ALA A 384 -5.34 10.67 -14.96
N ALA A 385 -4.68 9.65 -14.45
CA ALA A 385 -3.46 9.11 -15.02
C ALA A 385 -3.76 7.92 -15.93
N THR A 386 -3.12 7.90 -17.11
CA THR A 386 -3.23 6.84 -18.10
C THR A 386 -1.85 6.22 -18.33
N PHE A 387 -1.76 4.90 -18.20
CA PHE A 387 -0.54 4.14 -18.47
C PHE A 387 -0.86 2.91 -19.28
N ASP A 388 -0.18 2.73 -20.43
CA ASP A 388 -0.27 1.52 -21.22
C ASP A 388 1.10 1.17 -21.83
N SER A 389 1.58 -0.04 -21.63
CA SER A 389 2.92 -0.46 -21.98
C SER A 389 2.92 -1.92 -22.50
N PRO A 390 2.92 -2.16 -23.82
CA PRO A 390 2.89 -1.16 -24.91
C PRO A 390 1.54 -0.45 -25.03
N ASP A 391 1.53 0.70 -25.72
CA ASP A 391 0.33 1.48 -25.98
C ASP A 391 -0.61 0.77 -26.96
N ARG A 392 -1.80 0.43 -26.47
CA ARG A 392 -2.92 -0.15 -27.24
C ARG A 392 -4.10 0.82 -27.37
N ILE A 393 -4.02 2.03 -26.77
CA ILE A 393 -5.04 3.06 -26.86
C ILE A 393 -4.89 3.80 -28.18
N TYR A 394 -3.70 4.30 -28.48
CA TYR A 394 -3.38 5.03 -29.72
C TYR A 394 -2.67 4.19 -30.77
N ASN A 395 -2.29 2.95 -30.43
CA ASN A 395 -1.49 2.06 -31.30
C ASN A 395 -0.20 2.72 -31.78
N SER A 396 0.48 3.44 -30.91
CA SER A 396 1.70 4.20 -31.24
C SER A 396 2.88 3.32 -31.69
N GLY A 397 2.91 2.07 -31.27
CA GLY A 397 4.08 1.19 -31.41
C GLY A 397 5.17 1.52 -30.38
N ALA A 398 4.80 2.18 -29.29
CA ALA A 398 5.64 2.60 -28.16
C ALA A 398 4.88 2.39 -26.84
N HIS A 399 5.16 3.16 -25.80
CA HIS A 399 4.43 3.17 -24.53
C HIS A 399 3.62 4.47 -24.39
N LEU A 400 2.67 4.50 -23.46
CA LEU A 400 1.85 5.67 -23.15
C LEU A 400 1.95 6.01 -21.67
N MET A 401 2.21 7.29 -21.38
CA MET A 401 2.02 7.93 -20.08
C MET A 401 1.27 9.23 -20.32
N ALA A 402 0.05 9.37 -19.80
CA ALA A 402 -0.73 10.60 -19.99
C ALA A 402 -1.47 11.02 -18.73
N LEU A 403 -1.76 12.32 -18.66
CA LEU A 403 -2.56 12.95 -17.62
C LEU A 403 -3.68 13.77 -18.29
N SER A 404 -4.91 13.66 -17.79
CA SER A 404 -6.08 14.35 -18.35
C SER A 404 -7.14 14.63 -17.30
N ALA A 405 -8.08 15.57 -17.59
CA ALA A 405 -9.26 15.84 -16.77
C ALA A 405 -10.53 15.23 -17.41
N PRO A 406 -11.55 14.95 -16.59
CA PRO A 406 -11.58 14.86 -15.13
C PRO A 406 -10.93 13.58 -14.60
N ALA A 407 -10.73 13.47 -13.28
CA ALA A 407 -10.30 12.24 -12.63
C ALA A 407 -11.34 11.11 -12.82
N VAL A 408 -10.90 9.86 -12.57
CA VAL A 408 -11.82 8.73 -12.46
C VAL A 408 -12.69 8.89 -11.21
N GLY A 409 -13.99 8.69 -11.36
CA GLY A 409 -14.99 8.87 -10.32
C GLY A 409 -16.38 9.02 -10.93
N ASP A 410 -17.17 9.93 -10.41
CA ASP A 410 -18.56 10.15 -10.84
C ASP A 410 -18.71 10.63 -12.29
N LEU A 411 -17.69 11.25 -12.87
CA LEU A 411 -17.73 11.81 -14.22
C LEU A 411 -17.06 10.93 -15.26
N ARG A 412 -16.14 10.05 -14.84
CA ARG A 412 -15.37 9.15 -15.69
C ARG A 412 -15.23 7.79 -15.02
N PHE A 413 -15.50 6.72 -15.74
CA PHE A 413 -15.27 5.38 -15.23
C PHE A 413 -13.80 4.97 -15.35
N GLU A 414 -13.44 4.02 -14.51
CA GLU A 414 -12.16 3.34 -14.62
C GLU A 414 -11.99 2.74 -16.03
N ASN A 415 -10.81 2.91 -16.62
CA ASN A 415 -10.42 2.50 -17.96
C ASN A 415 -11.12 3.22 -19.14
N GLU A 416 -11.94 4.21 -18.89
CA GLU A 416 -12.47 5.07 -19.93
C GLU A 416 -11.53 6.25 -20.21
N LEU A 417 -11.12 6.41 -21.49
CA LEU A 417 -10.24 7.51 -21.88
C LEU A 417 -10.94 8.87 -21.77
N PHE A 418 -12.22 8.91 -22.06
CA PHE A 418 -13.03 10.12 -22.02
C PHE A 418 -14.13 10.00 -20.98
N ALA A 419 -14.47 11.12 -20.34
CA ALA A 419 -15.57 11.18 -19.39
C ALA A 419 -16.92 10.95 -20.06
N HIS A 420 -17.81 10.23 -19.38
CA HIS A 420 -19.20 10.06 -19.79
C HIS A 420 -20.11 11.22 -19.35
N SER A 421 -19.65 12.03 -18.39
CA SER A 421 -20.34 13.22 -17.90
C SER A 421 -19.38 14.40 -17.84
N PRO A 422 -19.82 15.61 -18.22
CA PRO A 422 -18.96 16.79 -18.23
C PRO A 422 -18.81 17.38 -16.82
N PHE A 423 -17.73 18.13 -16.63
CA PHE A 423 -17.61 19.13 -15.55
C PHE A 423 -17.81 20.54 -16.13
N ARG A 424 -18.26 21.47 -15.29
CA ARG A 424 -18.45 22.85 -15.68
C ARG A 424 -17.16 23.65 -15.62
N LEU A 425 -16.79 24.31 -16.72
CA LEU A 425 -15.75 25.32 -16.78
C LEU A 425 -16.40 26.69 -17.00
N GLU A 426 -16.27 27.57 -16.01
CA GLU A 426 -16.87 28.92 -16.06
C GLU A 426 -16.06 29.85 -16.96
N ALA A 427 -16.76 30.82 -17.55
CA ALA A 427 -16.17 31.84 -18.42
C ALA A 427 -15.04 32.58 -17.69
N ASP A 428 -13.90 32.68 -18.36
CA ASP A 428 -12.72 33.39 -17.89
C ASP A 428 -12.11 32.88 -16.57
N SER A 429 -12.59 31.74 -16.06
CA SER A 429 -12.03 31.05 -14.89
C SER A 429 -11.01 29.99 -15.34
N PRO A 430 -9.71 30.21 -15.18
CA PRO A 430 -8.71 29.24 -15.64
C PRO A 430 -8.64 28.03 -14.72
N VAL A 431 -8.48 26.83 -15.31
CA VAL A 431 -8.09 25.62 -14.60
C VAL A 431 -6.61 25.34 -14.86
N LYS A 432 -5.86 25.04 -13.80
CA LYS A 432 -4.43 24.88 -13.84
C LYS A 432 -3.98 23.62 -13.15
N VAL A 433 -3.11 22.85 -13.79
CA VAL A 433 -2.51 21.62 -13.25
C VAL A 433 -1.00 21.70 -13.36
N SER A 434 -0.33 21.29 -12.26
CA SER A 434 1.13 21.20 -12.19
C SER A 434 1.57 19.76 -12.14
N MET A 435 2.60 19.41 -12.90
CA MET A 435 3.18 18.09 -12.98
C MET A 435 4.68 18.18 -13.20
N MET A 436 5.36 17.06 -13.15
CA MET A 436 6.81 17.00 -13.39
C MET A 436 7.12 15.86 -14.36
N ILE A 437 8.05 16.12 -15.28
CA ILE A 437 8.74 15.08 -16.03
C ILE A 437 10.06 14.81 -15.30
N ILE A 438 10.34 13.55 -15.01
CA ILE A 438 11.56 13.12 -14.35
C ILE A 438 12.37 12.19 -15.28
N GLY A 439 13.68 12.14 -15.08
CA GLY A 439 14.53 11.23 -15.85
C GLY A 439 15.96 11.22 -15.35
N GLY A 440 16.61 10.09 -15.53
CA GLY A 440 17.98 9.85 -15.11
C GLY A 440 18.51 8.49 -15.52
N LYS A 441 19.70 8.14 -15.02
CA LYS A 441 20.30 6.82 -15.26
C LYS A 441 19.69 5.75 -14.35
N GLY A 442 19.46 4.56 -14.89
CA GLY A 442 19.03 3.40 -14.15
C GLY A 442 18.75 2.19 -15.03
N LYS A 443 19.27 1.03 -14.64
CA LYS A 443 18.93 -0.24 -15.29
C LYS A 443 17.50 -0.67 -14.92
N SER A 444 17.09 -0.44 -13.66
CA SER A 444 15.76 -0.72 -13.17
C SER A 444 14.96 0.58 -13.01
N ILE A 445 13.70 0.45 -12.57
CA ILE A 445 12.82 1.59 -12.27
C ILE A 445 13.04 2.17 -10.86
N VAL A 446 13.80 1.49 -10.01
CA VAL A 446 14.09 1.91 -8.63
C VAL A 446 14.61 3.35 -8.54
N PRO A 447 15.53 3.83 -9.40
CA PRO A 447 15.97 5.22 -9.35
C PRO A 447 14.84 6.25 -9.55
N ALA A 448 13.78 5.93 -10.32
CA ALA A 448 12.61 6.80 -10.44
C ALA A 448 11.79 6.86 -9.14
N VAL A 449 11.69 5.74 -8.42
CA VAL A 449 11.03 5.69 -7.09
C VAL A 449 11.83 6.52 -6.07
N ILE A 450 13.15 6.38 -6.05
CA ILE A 450 14.05 7.19 -5.21
C ILE A 450 13.86 8.67 -5.51
N GLN A 451 13.91 9.05 -6.80
CA GLN A 451 13.73 10.44 -7.22
C GLN A 451 12.36 10.99 -6.81
N TYR A 452 11.29 10.19 -6.89
CA TYR A 452 9.97 10.58 -6.37
C TYR A 452 10.03 10.93 -4.88
N VAL A 453 10.60 10.04 -4.06
CA VAL A 453 10.73 10.26 -2.61
C VAL A 453 11.63 11.46 -2.30
N ASP A 454 12.70 11.66 -3.07
CA ASP A 454 13.57 12.84 -2.91
C ASP A 454 12.86 14.16 -3.25
N ILE A 455 11.92 14.15 -4.20
CA ILE A 455 11.14 15.32 -4.62
C ILE A 455 10.00 15.62 -3.66
N LYS A 456 9.21 14.60 -3.31
CA LYS A 456 7.97 14.75 -2.55
C LYS A 456 8.17 14.58 -1.04
N GLY A 457 9.23 13.90 -0.63
CA GLY A 457 9.41 13.44 0.74
C GLY A 457 8.53 12.22 1.05
N LEU A 458 8.80 11.62 2.20
CA LEU A 458 7.89 10.66 2.81
C LEU A 458 6.84 11.41 3.63
N PRO A 459 5.57 10.96 3.65
CA PRO A 459 4.54 11.56 4.49
C PRO A 459 4.95 11.58 5.97
N ASP A 460 4.32 12.45 6.74
CA ASP A 460 4.48 12.45 8.19
C ASP A 460 4.00 11.11 8.76
N LEU A 461 4.58 10.71 9.89
CA LEU A 461 4.14 9.49 10.56
C LEU A 461 2.72 9.71 11.07
N PRO A 462 1.77 8.81 10.75
CA PRO A 462 0.45 8.86 11.35
C PRO A 462 0.54 8.59 12.85
N GLU A 463 -0.39 9.13 13.60
CA GLU A 463 -0.51 8.89 15.04
C GLU A 463 -1.61 7.86 15.31
N PHE A 464 -1.33 6.90 16.20
CA PHE A 464 -2.37 6.07 16.78
C PHE A 464 -2.94 6.77 18.00
N LYS A 465 -4.22 7.09 17.98
CA LYS A 465 -4.91 7.89 19.00
C LYS A 465 -4.80 7.25 20.39
N GLY A 466 -4.26 7.99 21.33
CA GLY A 466 -4.01 7.52 22.71
C GLY A 466 -2.65 6.83 22.90
N GLY A 467 -1.84 6.75 21.85
CA GLY A 467 -0.43 6.34 21.94
C GLY A 467 -0.21 4.91 22.46
N LEU A 468 0.87 4.71 23.22
CA LEU A 468 1.26 3.41 23.72
C LEU A 468 0.19 2.74 24.60
N ASP A 469 -0.41 3.49 25.51
CA ASP A 469 -1.40 2.90 26.46
C ASP A 469 -2.63 2.38 25.71
N ALA A 470 -3.10 3.10 24.70
CA ALA A 470 -4.21 2.67 23.86
C ALA A 470 -3.82 1.45 23.00
N ALA A 471 -2.59 1.42 22.47
CA ALA A 471 -2.09 0.27 21.70
C ALA A 471 -1.96 -0.97 22.59
N VAL A 472 -1.39 -0.84 23.79
CA VAL A 472 -1.29 -1.94 24.76
C VAL A 472 -2.68 -2.46 25.13
N ASN A 473 -3.62 -1.57 25.41
CA ASN A 473 -4.99 -1.94 25.75
C ASN A 473 -5.68 -2.69 24.59
N LEU A 474 -5.60 -2.15 23.37
CA LEU A 474 -6.21 -2.76 22.18
C LEU A 474 -5.67 -4.17 21.92
N LEU A 475 -4.34 -4.33 21.87
CA LEU A 475 -3.70 -5.60 21.56
C LEU A 475 -3.92 -6.63 22.69
N ALA A 476 -3.95 -6.20 23.95
CA ALA A 476 -4.21 -7.08 25.08
C ALA A 476 -5.64 -7.64 25.04
N HIS A 477 -6.64 -6.81 24.74
CA HIS A 477 -8.00 -7.30 24.50
C HIS A 477 -8.05 -8.27 23.32
N GLY A 478 -7.24 -8.01 22.26
CA GLY A 478 -7.11 -8.93 21.14
C GLY A 478 -6.68 -10.33 21.58
N TRP A 479 -5.64 -10.44 22.38
CA TRP A 479 -5.17 -11.73 22.86
C TRP A 479 -6.04 -12.41 23.92
N MET A 480 -6.67 -11.64 24.82
CA MET A 480 -7.42 -12.21 25.94
C MET A 480 -8.89 -12.45 25.63
N ASP A 481 -9.52 -11.49 24.95
CA ASP A 481 -10.99 -11.34 24.97
C ASP A 481 -11.64 -11.50 23.58
N SER A 482 -10.84 -11.58 22.49
CA SER A 482 -11.39 -11.85 21.15
C SER A 482 -11.54 -13.35 20.89
N GLU A 483 -12.20 -13.71 19.80
CA GLU A 483 -12.40 -15.10 19.38
C GLU A 483 -11.10 -15.80 18.91
N ILE A 484 -9.95 -15.11 18.95
CA ILE A 484 -8.65 -15.70 18.63
C ILE A 484 -8.19 -16.70 19.72
N ASN A 485 -8.58 -16.46 20.98
CA ASN A 485 -8.19 -17.27 22.13
C ASN A 485 -9.22 -18.37 22.41
N ASN A 486 -8.75 -19.59 22.50
CA ASN A 486 -9.54 -20.76 22.88
C ASN A 486 -8.80 -21.52 23.99
N ASP A 487 -9.01 -21.10 25.25
CA ASP A 487 -8.40 -21.71 26.44
C ASP A 487 -6.87 -21.88 26.33
N GLY A 488 -6.14 -20.86 25.90
CA GLY A 488 -4.68 -20.87 25.76
C GLY A 488 -4.17 -21.52 24.47
N LEU A 489 -5.04 -21.96 23.60
CA LEU A 489 -4.75 -22.21 22.19
C LEU A 489 -5.19 -21.01 21.37
N PHE A 490 -4.41 -20.65 20.34
CA PHE A 490 -4.68 -19.46 19.56
C PHE A 490 -4.91 -19.78 18.08
N ARG A 491 -5.83 -19.06 17.47
CA ARG A 491 -6.08 -19.14 16.03
C ARG A 491 -5.09 -18.22 15.30
N HIS A 492 -4.73 -18.58 14.07
CA HIS A 492 -4.05 -17.66 13.17
C HIS A 492 -4.96 -16.47 12.83
N ALA A 493 -6.22 -16.75 12.51
CA ALA A 493 -7.26 -15.74 12.25
C ALA A 493 -8.64 -16.28 12.62
N VAL A 494 -9.58 -15.38 12.86
CA VAL A 494 -11.01 -15.70 13.02
C VAL A 494 -11.66 -15.60 11.64
N TRP A 495 -12.11 -16.75 11.11
CA TRP A 495 -12.83 -16.86 9.83
C TRP A 495 -13.61 -18.17 9.78
N GLY A 496 -14.80 -18.19 10.39
CA GLY A 496 -15.56 -19.43 10.59
C GLY A 496 -14.69 -20.53 11.19
N ASP A 497 -14.71 -21.72 10.60
CA ASP A 497 -13.93 -22.89 11.02
C ASP A 497 -12.56 -23.04 10.29
N SER A 498 -12.18 -22.09 9.44
CA SER A 498 -11.02 -22.21 8.54
C SER A 498 -9.68 -22.29 9.26
N PHE A 499 -9.54 -21.66 10.42
CA PHE A 499 -8.31 -21.63 11.20
C PHE A 499 -8.54 -22.23 12.59
N GLY A 500 -8.22 -23.51 12.75
CA GLY A 500 -8.31 -24.19 14.04
C GLY A 500 -7.34 -23.62 15.07
N PRO A 501 -7.69 -23.61 16.38
CA PRO A 501 -6.80 -23.17 17.44
C PRO A 501 -5.59 -24.11 17.59
N THR A 502 -4.41 -23.55 17.83
CA THR A 502 -3.14 -24.26 17.95
C THR A 502 -2.29 -23.69 19.06
N VAL A 503 -1.24 -24.43 19.47
CA VAL A 503 -0.23 -23.93 20.41
C VAL A 503 0.53 -22.74 19.80
N ALA A 504 0.82 -21.70 20.59
CA ALA A 504 1.43 -20.46 20.11
C ALA A 504 2.39 -19.87 21.16
N ALA A 505 3.68 -20.19 21.02
CA ALA A 505 4.72 -19.64 21.90
C ALA A 505 4.93 -18.13 21.65
N ASP A 506 4.73 -17.69 20.42
CA ASP A 506 4.76 -16.24 20.07
C ASP A 506 3.62 -15.48 20.75
N ALA A 507 2.41 -16.03 20.83
CA ALA A 507 1.31 -15.42 21.59
C ALA A 507 1.68 -15.21 23.07
N ALA A 508 2.27 -16.23 23.71
CA ALA A 508 2.75 -16.11 25.10
C ALA A 508 3.80 -14.99 25.24
N MET A 509 4.74 -14.85 24.30
CA MET A 509 5.72 -13.77 24.29
C MET A 509 5.06 -12.39 24.15
N PHE A 510 4.12 -12.25 23.24
CA PHE A 510 3.41 -10.99 23.00
C PHE A 510 2.58 -10.58 24.22
N ILE A 511 1.84 -11.51 24.81
CA ILE A 511 1.06 -11.31 26.03
C ILE A 511 1.98 -10.92 27.20
N ASN A 512 3.12 -11.56 27.33
CA ASN A 512 4.12 -11.24 28.35
C ASN A 512 4.62 -9.81 28.25
N TRP A 513 4.94 -9.34 27.02
CA TRP A 513 5.36 -7.96 26.80
C TRP A 513 4.25 -6.95 27.16
N LEU A 514 2.98 -7.25 26.85
CA LEU A 514 1.85 -6.41 27.23
C LEU A 514 1.69 -6.34 28.75
N ALA A 515 1.86 -7.45 29.47
CA ALA A 515 1.81 -7.50 30.94
C ALA A 515 2.90 -6.62 31.59
N ILE A 516 4.07 -6.52 30.95
CA ILE A 516 5.18 -5.65 31.42
C ILE A 516 4.84 -4.17 31.20
N ASN A 517 4.15 -3.83 30.11
CA ASN A 517 3.94 -2.46 29.67
C ASN A 517 2.58 -1.87 30.03
N THR A 518 1.67 -2.63 30.66
CA THR A 518 0.40 -2.08 31.18
C THR A 518 0.59 -1.43 32.55
N GLY A 519 -0.04 -0.28 32.77
CA GLY A 519 -0.10 0.39 34.07
C GLY A 519 -1.16 -0.16 35.04
N ASP A 520 -2.09 -1.02 34.56
CA ASP A 520 -3.20 -1.56 35.34
C ASP A 520 -2.82 -2.95 35.94
N ASP A 521 -2.79 -3.05 37.27
CA ASP A 521 -2.41 -4.27 37.97
C ASP A 521 -3.40 -5.43 37.78
N LYS A 522 -4.70 -5.15 37.66
CA LYS A 522 -5.72 -6.18 37.43
C LYS A 522 -5.62 -6.71 36.01
N PHE A 523 -5.40 -5.81 35.06
CA PHE A 523 -5.19 -6.17 33.67
C PHE A 523 -3.91 -6.98 33.48
N ARG A 524 -2.82 -6.58 34.15
CA ARG A 524 -1.56 -7.33 34.22
C ARG A 524 -1.74 -8.75 34.78
N ALA A 525 -2.56 -8.91 35.84
CA ALA A 525 -2.82 -10.23 36.42
C ALA A 525 -3.52 -11.15 35.39
N ARG A 526 -4.53 -10.66 34.67
CA ARG A 526 -5.20 -11.43 33.60
C ARG A 526 -4.25 -11.81 32.47
N LEU A 527 -3.40 -10.88 32.05
CA LEU A 527 -2.38 -11.15 31.00
C LEU A 527 -1.39 -12.26 31.45
N ASN A 528 -0.92 -12.22 32.70
CA ASN A 528 -0.04 -13.26 33.22
C ASN A 528 -0.75 -14.62 33.34
N GLU A 529 -2.04 -14.66 33.65
CA GLU A 529 -2.83 -15.89 33.67
C GLU A 529 -2.98 -16.46 32.25
N THR A 530 -3.30 -15.62 31.27
CA THR A 530 -3.41 -16.01 29.85
C THR A 530 -2.07 -16.50 29.30
N GLU A 531 -0.96 -15.83 29.63
CA GLU A 531 0.42 -16.28 29.30
C GLU A 531 0.68 -17.70 29.87
N ALA A 532 0.41 -17.90 31.16
CA ALA A 532 0.64 -19.19 31.81
C ALA A 532 -0.22 -20.30 31.18
N GLN A 533 -1.47 -20.00 30.83
CA GLN A 533 -2.35 -20.90 30.13
C GLN A 533 -1.80 -21.26 28.74
N ALA A 534 -1.35 -20.29 27.94
CA ALA A 534 -0.73 -20.50 26.63
C ALA A 534 0.51 -21.42 26.73
N LEU A 535 1.40 -21.15 27.68
CA LEU A 535 2.62 -21.95 27.90
C LEU A 535 2.30 -23.40 28.34
N SER A 536 1.24 -23.58 29.15
CA SER A 536 0.83 -24.92 29.62
C SER A 536 0.32 -25.83 28.48
N ARG A 537 -0.12 -25.26 27.34
CA ARG A 537 -0.59 -26.00 26.19
C ARG A 537 0.56 -26.52 25.30
N ILE A 538 1.78 -25.98 25.45
CA ILE A 538 2.92 -26.37 24.61
C ILE A 538 3.48 -27.70 25.15
N PRO A 539 3.55 -28.76 24.32
CA PRO A 539 4.07 -30.06 24.77
C PRO A 539 5.49 -29.96 25.30
N SER A 540 5.75 -30.69 26.39
CA SER A 540 7.05 -30.68 27.05
C SER A 540 8.21 -31.17 26.17
N THR A 541 7.95 -31.86 25.09
CA THR A 541 8.93 -32.37 24.11
C THR A 541 9.28 -31.40 23.00
N GLN A 542 8.50 -30.28 22.84
CA GLN A 542 8.70 -29.31 21.75
C GLN A 542 9.49 -28.09 22.25
N PRO A 543 10.37 -27.50 21.43
CA PRO A 543 10.92 -26.16 21.71
C PRO A 543 9.79 -25.10 21.65
N PHE A 544 9.97 -23.97 22.35
CA PHE A 544 9.05 -22.85 22.30
C PHE A 544 9.19 -22.08 20.96
N SER A 545 8.80 -22.71 19.85
CA SER A 545 8.99 -22.16 18.50
C SER A 545 7.70 -22.08 17.66
N SER A 546 6.55 -22.48 18.27
CA SER A 546 5.26 -22.38 17.59
C SER A 546 4.83 -20.93 17.40
N THR A 547 4.28 -20.62 16.23
CA THR A 547 3.85 -19.25 15.87
C THR A 547 2.51 -19.28 15.15
N VAL A 548 1.66 -18.31 15.47
CA VAL A 548 0.41 -18.03 14.77
C VAL A 548 0.48 -16.70 14.01
N SER A 549 1.51 -15.89 14.24
CA SER A 549 1.67 -14.57 13.62
C SER A 549 2.43 -14.66 12.30
N HIS A 550 2.17 -13.71 11.38
CA HIS A 550 2.93 -13.60 10.13
C HIS A 550 4.38 -13.14 10.34
N VAL A 551 4.62 -12.34 11.38
CA VAL A 551 5.97 -11.94 11.78
C VAL A 551 6.47 -12.86 12.89
N ALA A 552 7.27 -13.85 12.52
CA ALA A 552 7.89 -14.78 13.46
C ALA A 552 9.24 -14.24 13.95
N LEU A 553 9.38 -14.11 15.28
CA LEU A 553 10.60 -13.69 15.95
C LEU A 553 11.27 -14.90 16.63
N PRO A 554 12.63 -14.98 16.67
CA PRO A 554 13.35 -16.06 17.36
C PRO A 554 13.30 -16.00 18.89
N SER A 555 12.54 -15.09 19.48
CA SER A 555 12.59 -14.76 20.91
C SER A 555 11.88 -15.72 21.86
N PRO A 556 10.80 -16.44 21.54
CA PRO A 556 10.13 -17.28 22.51
C PRO A 556 11.04 -18.29 23.19
N PRO A 557 11.97 -19.00 22.49
CA PRO A 557 12.95 -19.87 23.15
C PRO A 557 13.95 -19.13 24.04
N LEU A 558 14.20 -17.85 23.74
CA LEU A 558 15.09 -17.00 24.56
C LEU A 558 14.37 -16.44 25.80
N LEU A 559 13.04 -16.57 25.88
CA LEU A 559 12.23 -16.16 27.04
C LEU A 559 11.82 -17.34 27.90
N PHE A 560 11.42 -18.44 27.28
CA PHE A 560 10.77 -19.56 27.96
C PHE A 560 11.68 -20.78 28.13
N GLY A 561 12.89 -20.77 27.52
CA GLY A 561 13.89 -21.86 27.61
C GLY A 561 13.86 -22.79 26.41
N ARG A 562 14.65 -23.88 26.52
CA ARG A 562 14.89 -24.83 25.43
C ARG A 562 15.57 -24.19 24.21
N THR A 563 16.42 -23.24 24.49
CA THR A 563 17.16 -22.49 23.45
C THR A 563 18.04 -23.41 22.62
N TYR A 564 18.70 -24.42 23.28
CA TYR A 564 19.55 -25.38 22.57
C TYR A 564 18.75 -26.25 21.60
N GLU A 565 17.63 -26.81 22.06
CA GLU A 565 16.73 -27.63 21.22
C GLU A 565 16.22 -26.84 20.04
N TYR A 566 15.95 -25.55 20.22
CA TYR A 566 15.54 -24.65 19.14
C TYR A 566 16.68 -24.46 18.13
N VAL A 567 17.91 -24.19 18.55
CA VAL A 567 19.07 -24.05 17.65
C VAL A 567 19.24 -25.31 16.80
N ARG A 568 19.20 -26.49 17.44
CA ARG A 568 19.32 -27.78 16.75
C ARG A 568 18.16 -27.99 15.75
N TYR A 569 16.93 -27.67 16.14
CA TYR A 569 15.77 -27.77 15.27
C TYR A 569 15.96 -26.88 14.03
N ARG A 570 16.35 -25.62 14.23
CA ARG A 570 16.55 -24.64 13.14
C ARG A 570 17.70 -25.01 12.21
N HIS A 571 18.80 -25.51 12.76
CA HIS A 571 19.92 -26.03 11.95
C HIS A 571 19.47 -27.18 11.05
N ASN A 572 18.83 -28.20 11.60
CA ASN A 572 18.36 -29.36 10.85
C ASN A 572 17.29 -29.00 9.81
N GLU A 573 16.42 -28.04 10.13
CA GLU A 573 15.45 -27.50 9.20
C GLU A 573 16.13 -26.81 8.02
N ALA A 574 17.11 -25.95 8.27
CA ALA A 574 17.86 -25.23 7.22
C ALA A 574 18.62 -26.18 6.29
N MET A 575 19.27 -27.22 6.85
CA MET A 575 19.94 -28.23 6.04
C MET A 575 18.95 -28.96 5.10
N ARG A 576 17.74 -29.25 5.56
CA ARG A 576 16.68 -29.81 4.68
C ARG A 576 16.18 -28.80 3.65
N MET A 577 16.02 -27.51 4.02
CA MET A 577 15.57 -26.47 3.09
C MET A 577 16.55 -26.28 1.94
N LEU A 578 17.86 -26.40 2.17
CA LEU A 578 18.89 -26.34 1.13
C LEU A 578 18.65 -27.36 0.01
N THR A 579 18.14 -28.56 0.33
CA THR A 579 17.86 -29.59 -0.70
C THR A 579 16.64 -29.24 -1.61
N GLY A 580 15.91 -28.20 -1.31
CA GLY A 580 14.82 -27.68 -2.12
C GLY A 580 15.27 -26.83 -3.31
N PHE A 581 16.57 -26.51 -3.38
CA PHE A 581 17.19 -25.75 -4.46
C PHE A 581 18.06 -26.65 -5.34
N ASP A 582 18.08 -26.36 -6.63
CA ASP A 582 18.99 -27.05 -7.57
C ASP A 582 20.40 -26.45 -7.51
N GLU A 583 21.31 -27.00 -8.34
CA GLU A 583 22.72 -26.56 -8.42
C GLU A 583 22.87 -25.07 -8.80
N LYS A 584 21.91 -24.51 -9.52
CA LYS A 584 21.87 -23.10 -9.90
C LYS A 584 21.24 -22.21 -8.83
N GLY A 585 20.76 -22.78 -7.74
CA GLY A 585 20.04 -22.07 -6.70
C GLY A 585 18.57 -21.80 -7.03
N ILE A 586 17.98 -22.53 -7.96
CA ILE A 586 16.58 -22.36 -8.38
C ILE A 586 15.68 -23.24 -7.50
N LYS A 587 14.62 -22.63 -6.96
CA LYS A 587 13.48 -23.33 -6.41
C LYS A 587 12.34 -23.31 -7.41
N LEU A 588 11.94 -24.50 -7.86
CA LEU A 588 10.84 -24.64 -8.83
C LEU A 588 9.48 -24.57 -8.14
N TYR A 589 8.53 -23.88 -8.78
CA TYR A 589 7.14 -23.90 -8.38
C TYR A 589 6.55 -25.29 -8.57
N ARG A 590 5.83 -25.73 -7.57
CA ARG A 590 5.05 -26.98 -7.60
C ARG A 590 3.60 -26.64 -7.29
N PRO A 591 2.65 -26.94 -8.22
CA PRO A 591 1.24 -26.71 -7.98
C PRO A 591 0.75 -27.44 -6.72
N GLY A 592 -0.11 -26.75 -5.95
CA GLY A 592 -0.91 -27.36 -4.90
C GLY A 592 -2.28 -27.80 -5.44
N ASN A 593 -3.35 -27.57 -4.66
CA ASN A 593 -4.72 -27.82 -5.12
C ASN A 593 -5.14 -26.94 -6.31
N LEU A 594 -4.53 -25.76 -6.42
CA LEU A 594 -4.67 -24.82 -7.54
C LEU A 594 -3.33 -24.63 -8.22
N ASP A 595 -3.36 -24.52 -9.56
CA ASP A 595 -2.18 -24.26 -10.36
C ASP A 595 -2.10 -22.77 -10.73
N TYR A 596 -1.11 -22.08 -10.17
CA TYR A 596 -0.80 -20.68 -10.45
C TYR A 596 0.44 -20.52 -11.36
N SER A 597 0.90 -21.57 -12.03
CA SER A 597 2.06 -21.54 -12.90
C SER A 597 1.83 -20.94 -14.28
N ARG A 598 0.56 -20.62 -14.62
CA ARG A 598 0.21 -20.04 -15.93
C ARG A 598 0.77 -18.63 -16.06
N THR A 599 1.99 -18.54 -16.59
CA THR A 599 2.66 -17.28 -16.96
C THR A 599 3.60 -17.54 -18.13
N HIS A 600 4.07 -16.50 -18.82
CA HIS A 600 5.06 -16.60 -19.89
C HIS A 600 6.51 -16.61 -19.39
N PHE A 601 6.72 -16.49 -18.07
CA PHE A 601 8.03 -16.55 -17.44
C PHE A 601 8.43 -18.00 -17.09
N ALA A 602 9.64 -18.15 -16.56
CA ALA A 602 10.14 -19.42 -16.05
C ALA A 602 9.30 -19.92 -14.83
N LYS A 603 9.38 -21.25 -14.54
CA LYS A 603 8.68 -21.85 -13.39
C LYS A 603 9.39 -21.57 -12.05
N HIS A 604 9.99 -20.41 -11.88
CA HIS A 604 10.62 -19.95 -10.65
C HIS A 604 10.57 -18.42 -10.55
N ALA A 605 10.64 -17.90 -9.34
CA ALA A 605 10.65 -16.48 -9.06
C ALA A 605 11.44 -16.19 -7.77
N ASN A 606 11.91 -14.94 -7.62
CA ASN A 606 12.71 -14.53 -6.45
C ASN A 606 11.97 -14.73 -5.13
N GLY A 607 10.70 -14.36 -5.02
CA GLY A 607 9.89 -14.52 -3.81
C GLY A 607 9.58 -15.96 -3.45
N LEU A 608 9.50 -16.86 -4.44
CA LEU A 608 9.22 -18.29 -4.21
C LEU A 608 10.31 -18.96 -3.36
N GLY A 609 11.58 -18.63 -3.62
CA GLY A 609 12.72 -19.10 -2.85
C GLY A 609 13.13 -18.17 -1.71
N GLY A 610 12.82 -16.86 -1.82
CA GLY A 610 13.34 -15.81 -0.94
C GLY A 610 13.03 -16.01 0.54
N ARG A 611 11.83 -16.51 0.88
CA ARG A 611 11.47 -16.87 2.24
C ARG A 611 12.39 -17.95 2.82
N ASP A 612 12.66 -18.99 2.06
CA ASP A 612 13.52 -20.10 2.50
C ASP A 612 14.96 -19.64 2.63
N VAL A 613 15.47 -18.85 1.69
CA VAL A 613 16.83 -18.27 1.75
C VAL A 613 16.99 -17.42 3.01
N ALA A 614 16.04 -16.54 3.33
CA ALA A 614 16.06 -15.72 4.53
C ALA A 614 16.05 -16.61 5.80
N ARG A 615 15.26 -17.68 5.80
CA ARG A 615 15.15 -18.62 6.94
C ARG A 615 16.41 -19.47 7.12
N ILE A 616 17.06 -19.88 6.03
CA ILE A 616 18.35 -20.57 6.04
C ILE A 616 19.44 -19.67 6.64
N LEU A 617 19.52 -18.40 6.19
CA LEU A 617 20.49 -17.43 6.71
C LEU A 617 20.24 -17.10 8.19
N GLU A 618 18.99 -16.94 8.62
CA GLU A 618 18.65 -16.76 10.03
C GLU A 618 19.09 -17.97 10.87
N SER A 619 18.86 -19.18 10.37
CA SER A 619 19.29 -20.41 11.05
C SER A 619 20.83 -20.54 11.11
N ALA A 620 21.51 -20.05 10.06
CA ALA A 620 22.97 -19.97 10.05
C ALA A 620 23.52 -19.02 11.13
N THR A 621 22.83 -17.91 11.44
CA THR A 621 23.24 -17.05 12.57
C THR A 621 22.98 -17.69 13.93
N LEU A 622 21.87 -18.44 14.08
CA LEU A 622 21.52 -19.12 15.33
C LEU A 622 22.50 -20.26 15.70
N SER A 623 22.94 -21.03 14.71
CA SER A 623 23.89 -22.14 14.95
C SER A 623 25.35 -21.74 14.80
N ALA A 624 25.63 -20.70 14.00
CA ALA A 624 26.97 -20.33 13.55
C ALA A 624 27.79 -21.51 12.99
N ASP A 625 27.10 -22.54 12.49
CA ASP A 625 27.73 -23.69 11.86
C ASP A 625 28.41 -23.28 10.55
N LYS A 626 29.71 -23.60 10.41
CA LYS A 626 30.51 -23.12 9.27
C LYS A 626 30.06 -23.68 7.92
N GLU A 627 29.59 -24.91 7.89
CA GLU A 627 29.09 -25.54 6.67
C GLU A 627 27.77 -24.88 6.22
N LEU A 628 26.83 -24.71 7.16
CA LEU A 628 25.57 -24.05 6.91
C LEU A 628 25.77 -22.58 6.47
N VAL A 629 26.65 -21.82 7.15
CA VAL A 629 27.02 -20.46 6.79
C VAL A 629 27.57 -20.38 5.37
N GLY A 630 28.51 -21.27 5.00
CA GLY A 630 29.11 -21.33 3.67
C GLY A 630 28.04 -21.60 2.58
N LYS A 631 27.21 -22.63 2.79
CA LYS A 631 26.13 -23.00 1.84
C LYS A 631 25.06 -21.90 1.72
N ALA A 632 24.72 -21.23 2.82
CA ALA A 632 23.74 -20.16 2.83
C ALA A 632 24.23 -18.94 2.02
N LEU A 633 25.49 -18.54 2.17
CA LEU A 633 26.08 -17.44 1.41
C LEU A 633 26.24 -17.80 -0.08
N GLU A 634 26.67 -19.04 -0.40
CA GLU A 634 26.73 -19.53 -1.77
C GLU A 634 25.34 -19.49 -2.44
N LEU A 635 24.30 -19.92 -1.73
CA LEU A 635 22.94 -19.86 -2.22
C LEU A 635 22.50 -18.40 -2.46
N LEU A 636 22.86 -17.49 -1.55
CA LEU A 636 22.54 -16.06 -1.69
C LEU A 636 23.24 -15.42 -2.90
N ASP A 637 24.49 -15.81 -3.18
CA ASP A 637 25.19 -15.38 -4.39
C ASP A 637 24.50 -15.90 -5.67
N LYS A 638 24.03 -17.16 -5.66
CA LYS A 638 23.21 -17.72 -6.76
C LYS A 638 21.90 -16.95 -6.95
N GLN A 639 21.23 -16.55 -5.84
CA GLN A 639 20.04 -15.68 -5.92
C GLN A 639 20.38 -14.32 -6.56
N THR A 640 21.54 -13.75 -6.25
CA THR A 640 22.00 -12.50 -6.85
C THR A 640 22.19 -12.65 -8.37
N VAL A 641 22.82 -13.73 -8.82
CA VAL A 641 23.00 -14.01 -10.27
C VAL A 641 21.65 -14.16 -10.98
N LEU A 642 20.67 -14.79 -10.35
CA LEU A 642 19.37 -15.06 -10.95
C LEU A 642 18.45 -13.83 -10.98
N TYR A 643 18.50 -12.98 -9.94
CA TYR A 643 17.41 -12.03 -9.68
C TYR A 643 17.85 -10.59 -9.39
N ALA A 644 19.15 -10.25 -9.46
CA ALA A 644 19.57 -8.86 -9.29
C ALA A 644 18.86 -7.95 -10.32
N ASP A 645 18.50 -6.75 -9.88
CA ASP A 645 17.80 -5.72 -10.67
C ASP A 645 16.43 -6.16 -11.24
N THR A 646 15.80 -7.22 -10.72
CA THR A 646 14.49 -7.70 -11.20
C THR A 646 13.33 -7.19 -10.34
N VAL A 647 12.09 -7.43 -10.79
CA VAL A 647 10.85 -7.10 -10.07
C VAL A 647 10.57 -8.12 -8.96
N PRO A 648 10.10 -7.72 -7.75
CA PRO A 648 9.77 -8.66 -6.68
C PRO A 648 8.50 -9.44 -7.04
N ARG A 649 8.56 -10.79 -7.04
CA ARG A 649 7.49 -11.66 -7.54
C ARG A 649 7.47 -13.02 -6.85
N GLY A 650 6.26 -13.61 -6.73
CA GLY A 650 6.07 -15.03 -6.51
C GLY A 650 6.17 -15.51 -5.07
N ALA A 651 6.04 -14.63 -4.08
CA ALA A 651 5.97 -15.05 -2.69
C ALA A 651 4.56 -15.52 -2.26
N GLN A 652 3.49 -15.10 -2.96
CA GLN A 652 2.08 -15.36 -2.60
C GLN A 652 1.40 -16.40 -3.48
N THR A 653 2.10 -17.48 -3.81
CA THR A 653 1.63 -18.54 -4.73
C THR A 653 0.53 -19.44 -4.18
N TRP A 654 -0.04 -19.14 -3.01
CA TRP A 654 -1.24 -19.82 -2.50
C TRP A 654 -2.56 -19.22 -3.04
N GLU A 655 -2.53 -17.98 -3.58
CA GLU A 655 -3.73 -17.28 -4.04
C GLU A 655 -3.53 -16.44 -5.31
N VAL A 656 -2.29 -16.11 -5.69
CA VAL A 656 -1.99 -15.32 -6.90
C VAL A 656 -0.99 -16.03 -7.80
N PRO A 657 -1.00 -15.71 -9.12
CA PRO A 657 -0.08 -16.30 -10.09
C PRO A 657 1.40 -16.09 -9.72
N LEU A 658 2.24 -17.07 -10.07
CA LEU A 658 3.66 -17.15 -9.73
C LEU A 658 4.46 -15.86 -9.99
N HIS A 659 4.14 -15.11 -11.04
CA HIS A 659 4.88 -13.91 -11.41
C HIS A 659 4.13 -12.61 -11.09
N THR A 660 3.09 -12.68 -10.28
CA THR A 660 2.46 -11.46 -9.75
C THR A 660 3.48 -10.71 -8.90
N PRO A 661 3.76 -9.42 -9.18
CA PRO A 661 4.57 -8.60 -8.29
C PRO A 661 3.95 -8.49 -6.91
N ASP A 662 4.72 -8.74 -5.87
CA ASP A 662 4.23 -8.74 -4.50
C ASP A 662 5.23 -8.20 -3.48
N ILE A 663 4.72 -7.58 -2.39
CA ILE A 663 5.53 -6.94 -1.35
C ILE A 663 6.26 -7.97 -0.48
N LEU A 664 5.73 -9.19 -0.32
CA LEU A 664 6.39 -10.23 0.48
C LEU A 664 7.68 -10.71 -0.18
N ALA A 665 7.74 -10.72 -1.53
CA ALA A 665 8.98 -11.00 -2.23
C ALA A 665 10.05 -9.96 -1.89
N SER A 666 9.72 -8.66 -1.90
CA SER A 666 10.62 -7.61 -1.41
C SER A 666 11.06 -7.86 0.03
N ALA A 667 10.11 -8.15 0.94
CA ALA A 667 10.38 -8.38 2.36
C ALA A 667 11.38 -9.51 2.58
N HIS A 668 11.18 -10.65 1.91
CA HIS A 668 12.05 -11.81 2.05
C HIS A 668 13.45 -11.55 1.50
N MET A 669 13.57 -10.87 0.36
CA MET A 669 14.86 -10.53 -0.22
C MET A 669 15.60 -9.48 0.62
N VAL A 670 14.93 -8.46 1.16
CA VAL A 670 15.54 -7.51 2.11
C VAL A 670 16.10 -8.24 3.32
N LYS A 671 15.32 -9.13 3.95
CA LYS A 671 15.76 -9.91 5.11
C LYS A 671 16.96 -10.80 4.75
N ALA A 672 16.89 -11.52 3.63
CA ALA A 672 17.95 -12.41 3.18
C ALA A 672 19.28 -11.66 2.96
N TYR A 673 19.26 -10.58 2.20
CA TYR A 673 20.47 -9.82 1.89
C TYR A 673 21.02 -9.06 3.11
N THR A 674 20.14 -8.56 3.99
CA THR A 674 20.61 -7.95 5.25
C THR A 674 21.30 -8.98 6.12
N LEU A 675 20.76 -10.19 6.27
CA LEU A 675 21.42 -11.29 6.99
C LEU A 675 22.73 -11.70 6.31
N GLY A 676 22.77 -11.75 4.97
CA GLY A 676 24.01 -11.97 4.22
C GLY A 676 25.10 -10.95 4.56
N TYR A 677 24.74 -9.66 4.63
CA TYR A 677 25.63 -8.60 5.07
C TYR A 677 26.07 -8.78 6.53
N VAL A 678 25.14 -9.09 7.43
CA VAL A 678 25.48 -9.35 8.84
C VAL A 678 26.48 -10.50 8.97
N ILE A 679 26.24 -11.59 8.24
CA ILE A 679 27.09 -12.79 8.28
C ILE A 679 28.47 -12.54 7.69
N SER A 680 28.56 -11.91 6.52
CA SER A 680 29.83 -11.79 5.76
C SER A 680 30.55 -10.47 6.00
N GLY A 681 29.82 -9.37 6.19
CA GLY A 681 30.33 -8.00 6.15
C GLY A 681 30.53 -7.44 4.74
N GLU A 682 30.15 -8.21 3.69
CA GLU A 682 30.39 -7.83 2.29
C GLU A 682 29.35 -6.79 1.83
N GLN A 683 29.84 -5.65 1.38
CA GLN A 683 29.03 -4.50 0.96
C GLN A 683 28.03 -4.84 -0.17
N LYS A 684 28.37 -5.79 -1.04
CA LYS A 684 27.50 -6.25 -2.13
C LYS A 684 26.11 -6.68 -1.64
N TYR A 685 26.03 -7.31 -0.45
CA TYR A 685 24.75 -7.75 0.12
C TYR A 685 23.96 -6.58 0.69
N LEU A 686 24.59 -5.58 1.29
CA LEU A 686 23.91 -4.38 1.76
C LEU A 686 23.34 -3.56 0.59
N GLU A 687 24.05 -3.50 -0.54
CA GLU A 687 23.57 -2.85 -1.77
C GLU A 687 22.34 -3.58 -2.33
N GLN A 688 22.36 -4.91 -2.36
CA GLN A 688 21.19 -5.68 -2.74
C GLN A 688 20.02 -5.52 -1.75
N ALA A 689 20.28 -5.49 -0.43
CA ALA A 689 19.25 -5.23 0.56
C ALA A 689 18.55 -3.87 0.33
N ARG A 690 19.32 -2.82 0.02
CA ARG A 690 18.79 -1.49 -0.35
C ARG A 690 17.96 -1.53 -1.62
N TYR A 691 18.45 -2.22 -2.66
CA TYR A 691 17.70 -2.39 -3.89
C TYR A 691 16.33 -3.02 -3.63
N TRP A 692 16.31 -4.17 -2.96
CA TRP A 692 15.07 -4.88 -2.65
C TRP A 692 14.16 -4.08 -1.71
N ALA A 693 14.71 -3.27 -0.82
CA ALA A 693 13.92 -2.36 0.01
C ALA A 693 13.18 -1.33 -0.87
N TRP A 694 13.85 -0.72 -1.84
CA TRP A 694 13.20 0.22 -2.75
C TRP A 694 12.15 -0.43 -3.66
N THR A 695 12.28 -1.73 -3.98
CA THR A 695 11.25 -2.45 -4.77
C THR A 695 9.95 -2.65 -4.01
N GLY A 696 9.94 -2.59 -2.69
CA GLY A 696 8.73 -2.66 -1.86
C GLY A 696 7.97 -1.34 -1.72
N VAL A 697 8.62 -0.20 -1.98
CA VAL A 697 7.99 1.13 -1.83
C VAL A 697 6.77 1.32 -2.75
N PRO A 698 6.73 0.85 -4.02
CA PRO A 698 5.54 0.96 -4.88
C PRO A 698 4.25 0.36 -4.31
N PHE A 699 4.32 -0.48 -3.29
CA PHE A 699 3.17 -1.09 -2.63
C PHE A 699 2.64 -0.26 -1.44
N ILE A 700 3.27 0.88 -1.12
CA ILE A 700 2.97 1.69 0.07
C ILE A 700 2.28 2.99 -0.36
N TYR A 701 1.16 3.32 0.25
CA TYR A 701 0.55 4.63 0.07
C TYR A 701 1.44 5.72 0.68
N LEU A 702 1.98 6.59 -0.17
CA LEU A 702 2.76 7.75 0.24
C LEU A 702 1.92 9.05 0.27
N TYR A 703 0.60 8.92 0.23
CA TYR A 703 -0.40 9.98 0.39
C TYR A 703 -1.74 9.37 0.80
N SER A 704 -2.73 10.20 1.14
CA SER A 704 -4.10 9.73 1.40
C SER A 704 -4.93 9.82 0.13
N PRO A 705 -5.29 8.69 -0.51
CA PRO A 705 -6.12 8.71 -1.72
C PRO A 705 -7.59 9.01 -1.43
N THR A 706 -7.99 8.88 -0.17
CA THR A 706 -9.37 9.11 0.30
C THR A 706 -9.35 9.86 1.63
N PRO A 707 -10.41 10.61 1.99
CA PRO A 707 -10.55 11.14 3.34
C PRO A 707 -10.68 10.00 4.36
N GLY A 708 -9.94 10.05 5.46
CA GLY A 708 -10.01 9.05 6.52
C GLY A 708 -8.77 9.03 7.39
N GLU A 709 -8.81 8.26 8.48
CA GLU A 709 -7.70 8.10 9.40
C GLU A 709 -6.60 7.20 8.80
N VAL A 710 -7.02 6.12 8.14
CA VAL A 710 -6.12 5.20 7.44
C VAL A 710 -5.85 5.72 6.02
N GLY A 711 -4.62 5.95 5.69
CA GLY A 711 -4.17 6.41 4.37
C GLY A 711 -2.67 6.19 4.20
N PRO A 712 -1.80 7.15 4.57
CA PRO A 712 -0.35 6.99 4.43
C PRO A 712 0.15 5.76 5.17
N TYR A 713 1.12 5.07 4.54
CA TYR A 713 1.73 3.82 5.00
C TYR A 713 0.78 2.60 5.07
N ALA A 714 -0.47 2.70 4.61
CA ALA A 714 -1.23 1.52 4.23
C ALA A 714 -0.50 0.79 3.10
N THR A 715 -0.61 -0.54 3.05
CA THR A 715 0.13 -1.34 2.07
C THR A 715 -0.79 -2.26 1.30
N ILE A 716 -0.62 -2.32 -0.02
CA ILE A 716 -1.28 -3.31 -0.87
C ILE A 716 -0.38 -4.54 -1.06
N PRO A 717 -0.95 -5.74 -1.22
CA PRO A 717 -0.15 -6.97 -1.25
C PRO A 717 0.50 -7.20 -2.61
N VAL A 718 -0.17 -6.84 -3.70
CA VAL A 718 0.20 -7.21 -5.08
C VAL A 718 -0.07 -6.09 -6.06
N LEU A 719 0.67 -6.11 -7.18
CA LEU A 719 0.48 -5.27 -8.36
C LEU A 719 0.32 -6.15 -9.60
N GLY A 720 -0.13 -5.53 -10.69
CA GLY A 720 0.31 -5.92 -11.95
C GLY A 720 -0.45 -6.79 -12.89
N ALA A 721 0.18 -6.85 -14.04
CA ALA A 721 -0.31 -7.46 -15.25
C ALA A 721 -0.55 -8.96 -15.12
N THR A 722 0.27 -9.65 -14.35
CA THR A 722 0.19 -11.11 -14.18
C THR A 722 -0.81 -11.58 -13.13
N ASN A 723 -1.55 -10.65 -12.50
CA ASN A 723 -2.57 -11.00 -11.50
C ASN A 723 -3.92 -11.33 -12.17
N TRP A 724 -4.05 -12.52 -12.73
CA TRP A 724 -5.25 -12.98 -13.43
C TRP A 724 -6.27 -13.74 -12.55
N LYS A 725 -5.87 -14.16 -11.34
CA LYS A 725 -6.75 -14.89 -10.40
C LYS A 725 -7.36 -14.00 -9.33
N ALA A 726 -6.64 -13.00 -8.86
CA ALA A 726 -7.05 -12.18 -7.74
C ALA A 726 -7.02 -10.67 -8.06
N PRO A 727 -7.80 -10.20 -9.07
CA PRO A 727 -7.80 -8.78 -9.46
C PRO A 727 -8.31 -7.87 -8.35
N LEU A 728 -9.02 -8.40 -7.35
CA LEU A 728 -9.57 -7.67 -6.21
C LEU A 728 -8.48 -7.10 -5.30
N TRP A 729 -7.31 -7.74 -5.23
CA TRP A 729 -6.22 -7.31 -4.36
C TRP A 729 -5.49 -6.04 -4.83
N ILE A 730 -5.73 -5.59 -6.07
CA ILE A 730 -5.12 -4.35 -6.59
C ILE A 730 -5.86 -3.14 -6.03
N GLY A 731 -5.16 -2.28 -5.29
CA GLY A 731 -5.72 -1.11 -4.64
C GLY A 731 -6.52 -1.40 -3.37
N LEU A 732 -6.45 -2.63 -2.86
CA LEU A 732 -7.04 -3.04 -1.58
C LEU A 732 -5.91 -3.28 -0.57
N PRO A 733 -5.77 -2.46 0.47
CA PRO A 733 -4.81 -2.69 1.53
C PRO A 733 -4.96 -4.06 2.20
N VAL A 734 -3.83 -4.77 2.31
CA VAL A 734 -3.64 -6.01 3.06
C VAL A 734 -2.43 -5.81 3.96
N GLN A 735 -2.66 -5.20 5.11
CA GLN A 735 -1.60 -4.62 5.92
C GLN A 735 -0.62 -5.63 6.50
N TRP A 736 -1.04 -6.89 6.73
CA TRP A 736 -0.14 -7.92 7.26
C TRP A 736 1.05 -8.19 6.31
N CYS A 737 0.87 -8.08 5.00
CA CYS A 737 1.96 -8.18 4.02
C CYS A 737 2.99 -7.07 4.22
N GLY A 738 2.52 -5.83 4.42
CA GLY A 738 3.36 -4.68 4.74
C GLY A 738 4.07 -4.81 6.09
N LEU A 739 3.43 -5.41 7.09
CA LEU A 739 4.05 -5.64 8.40
C LEU A 739 5.21 -6.65 8.34
N VAL A 740 5.13 -7.67 7.47
CA VAL A 740 6.27 -8.55 7.18
C VAL A 740 7.41 -7.76 6.51
N TYR A 741 7.08 -6.86 5.59
CA TYR A 741 8.06 -5.98 4.96
C TYR A 741 8.65 -4.97 5.97
N SER A 742 7.83 -4.39 6.83
CA SER A 742 8.25 -3.51 7.93
C SER A 742 9.30 -4.20 8.84
N SER A 743 9.08 -5.48 9.16
CA SER A 743 10.03 -6.27 9.94
C SER A 743 11.41 -6.38 9.26
N ALA A 744 11.44 -6.57 7.95
CA ALA A 744 12.69 -6.60 7.20
C ALA A 744 13.37 -5.21 7.14
N LEU A 745 12.58 -4.13 7.05
CA LEU A 745 13.10 -2.76 7.08
C LEU A 745 13.66 -2.35 8.44
N HIS A 746 13.05 -2.79 9.55
CA HIS A 746 13.62 -2.58 10.89
C HIS A 746 15.01 -3.22 11.00
N LEU A 747 15.18 -4.46 10.50
CA LEU A 747 16.49 -5.11 10.48
C LEU A 747 17.48 -4.35 9.59
N LEU A 748 17.08 -3.93 8.38
CA LEU A 748 17.95 -3.18 7.47
C LEU A 748 18.38 -1.83 8.06
N SER A 749 17.49 -1.13 8.77
CA SER A 749 17.74 0.21 9.32
C SER A 749 18.91 0.25 10.32
N GLU A 750 19.23 -0.87 10.94
CA GLU A 750 20.40 -0.98 11.84
C GLU A 750 21.73 -0.89 11.09
N TYR A 751 21.76 -1.30 9.82
CA TYR A 751 22.96 -1.34 8.98
C TYR A 751 22.97 -0.24 7.91
N ASP A 752 21.83 0.43 7.72
CA ASP A 752 21.65 1.57 6.82
C ASP A 752 20.92 2.75 7.50
N PRO A 753 21.48 3.29 8.61
CA PRO A 753 20.79 4.26 9.48
C PRO A 753 20.61 5.64 8.85
N LYS A 754 21.26 5.92 7.71
CA LYS A 754 21.10 7.20 7.00
C LYS A 754 19.87 7.22 6.09
N SER A 755 19.31 6.07 5.78
CA SER A 755 18.11 5.93 4.96
C SER A 755 16.83 6.00 5.82
N SER A 756 15.70 6.23 5.16
CA SER A 756 14.41 6.43 5.86
C SER A 756 13.67 5.12 6.21
N TRP A 757 14.37 3.98 6.25
CA TRP A 757 13.74 2.66 6.44
C TRP A 757 12.96 2.56 7.75
N GLN A 758 13.54 3.11 8.83
CA GLN A 758 12.88 3.13 10.13
C GLN A 758 11.58 3.96 10.12
N LYS A 759 11.56 5.10 9.39
CA LYS A 759 10.35 5.92 9.24
C LYS A 759 9.26 5.14 8.51
N ILE A 760 9.60 4.48 7.41
CA ILE A 760 8.66 3.67 6.63
C ILE A 760 8.12 2.52 7.50
N ALA A 761 8.99 1.81 8.21
CA ALA A 761 8.60 0.70 9.06
C ALA A 761 7.65 1.13 10.21
N LYS A 762 7.97 2.23 10.90
CA LYS A 762 7.10 2.81 11.94
C LYS A 762 5.74 3.22 11.36
N GLY A 763 5.71 3.86 10.18
CA GLY A 763 4.47 4.25 9.51
C GLY A 763 3.57 3.04 9.19
N ILE A 764 4.13 1.97 8.63
CA ILE A 764 3.40 0.72 8.33
C ILE A 764 2.83 0.09 9.62
N THR A 765 3.61 0.09 10.71
CA THR A 765 3.14 -0.44 12.01
C THR A 765 1.99 0.39 12.56
N THR A 766 2.07 1.72 12.47
CA THR A 766 0.98 2.61 12.91
C THR A 766 -0.28 2.41 12.09
N ALA A 767 -0.18 2.29 10.76
CA ALA A 767 -1.33 1.98 9.91
C ALA A 767 -1.97 0.64 10.29
N GLY A 768 -1.18 -0.37 10.67
CA GLY A 768 -1.69 -1.64 11.19
C GLY A 768 -2.51 -1.48 12.49
N LEU A 769 -2.06 -0.64 13.42
CA LEU A 769 -2.82 -0.33 14.63
C LEU A 769 -4.13 0.40 14.30
N GLN A 770 -4.10 1.37 13.38
CA GLN A 770 -5.29 2.13 12.96
C GLN A 770 -6.33 1.25 12.26
N MET A 771 -5.92 0.22 11.53
CA MET A 771 -6.82 -0.73 10.85
C MET A 771 -7.42 -1.76 11.80
N SER A 772 -6.79 -2.04 12.96
CA SER A 772 -7.25 -3.09 13.88
C SER A 772 -8.64 -2.79 14.43
N TRP A 773 -9.47 -3.84 14.55
CA TRP A 773 -10.82 -3.68 15.07
C TRP A 773 -10.82 -3.09 16.48
N PRO A 774 -11.73 -2.14 16.75
CA PRO A 774 -11.75 -1.44 18.03
C PRO A 774 -12.26 -2.36 19.17
N VAL A 775 -12.01 -1.99 20.41
CA VAL A 775 -12.43 -2.74 21.61
C VAL A 775 -13.95 -2.87 21.77
N THR A 776 -14.73 -2.13 20.98
CA THR A 776 -16.19 -2.23 20.92
C THR A 776 -16.68 -3.42 20.10
N ASP A 777 -15.86 -3.94 19.17
CA ASP A 777 -16.16 -5.17 18.42
C ASP A 777 -15.67 -6.38 19.22
N LYS A 778 -16.53 -6.96 20.05
CA LYS A 778 -16.15 -7.97 21.04
C LYS A 778 -15.51 -9.23 20.46
N GLY A 779 -15.93 -9.67 19.30
CA GLY A 779 -15.39 -10.88 18.65
C GLY A 779 -14.01 -10.64 18.03
N ARG A 780 -13.79 -9.45 17.46
CA ARG A 780 -12.60 -9.12 16.67
C ARG A 780 -11.72 -8.04 17.27
N GLN A 781 -12.03 -7.54 18.48
CA GLN A 781 -11.27 -6.46 19.12
C GLN A 781 -9.76 -6.72 19.11
N GLY A 782 -8.98 -5.73 18.66
CA GLY A 782 -7.52 -5.80 18.57
C GLY A 782 -6.96 -6.73 17.48
N LEU A 783 -7.81 -7.39 16.70
CA LEU A 783 -7.40 -8.20 15.54
C LEU A 783 -7.22 -7.31 14.30
N LEU A 784 -6.31 -7.69 13.43
CA LEU A 784 -6.05 -7.00 12.16
C LEU A 784 -6.95 -7.57 11.06
N PRO A 785 -7.70 -6.74 10.29
CA PRO A 785 -8.41 -7.23 9.12
C PRO A 785 -7.45 -7.73 8.04
N ASP A 786 -7.83 -8.80 7.33
CA ASP A 786 -7.08 -9.27 6.17
C ASP A 786 -7.03 -8.21 5.06
N ALA A 787 -8.15 -7.51 4.84
CA ALA A 787 -8.26 -6.42 3.88
C ALA A 787 -8.92 -5.19 4.50
N PHE A 788 -8.66 -4.00 3.93
CA PHE A 788 -9.21 -2.75 4.41
C PHE A 788 -9.70 -1.87 3.25
N ASP A 789 -10.97 -1.44 3.31
CA ASP A 789 -11.53 -0.50 2.34
C ASP A 789 -11.19 0.95 2.74
N LEU A 790 -10.31 1.60 1.96
CA LEU A 790 -9.89 2.98 2.22
C LEU A 790 -11.01 4.01 2.00
N ARG A 791 -11.99 3.74 1.14
CA ARG A 791 -13.11 4.67 0.91
C ARG A 791 -14.08 4.67 2.07
N GLN A 792 -14.39 3.47 2.56
CA GLN A 792 -15.35 3.28 3.64
C GLN A 792 -14.67 3.29 5.02
N GLN A 793 -13.34 3.19 5.08
CA GLN A 793 -12.57 3.10 6.33
C GLN A 793 -13.02 1.92 7.21
N VAL A 794 -13.22 0.75 6.58
CA VAL A 794 -13.67 -0.48 7.27
C VAL A 794 -12.78 -1.68 6.92
N GLY A 795 -12.59 -2.54 7.93
CA GLY A 795 -11.91 -3.82 7.77
C GLY A 795 -12.82 -4.90 7.21
N ALA A 796 -12.25 -5.83 6.45
CA ALA A 796 -12.94 -6.96 5.85
C ALA A 796 -12.09 -8.23 5.85
N GLY A 797 -12.73 -9.38 5.63
CA GLY A 797 -12.05 -10.68 5.55
C GLY A 797 -11.70 -11.28 6.91
N PRO A 798 -10.83 -12.30 6.94
CA PRO A 798 -10.33 -12.91 8.16
C PRO A 798 -9.77 -11.90 9.16
N ALA A 799 -10.07 -12.08 10.44
CA ALA A 799 -9.54 -11.26 11.52
C ALA A 799 -8.26 -11.89 12.08
N ILE A 800 -7.11 -11.36 11.68
CA ILE A 800 -5.77 -11.90 11.95
C ILE A 800 -5.33 -11.54 13.38
N ASN A 801 -4.63 -12.45 14.05
CA ASN A 801 -4.15 -12.26 15.42
C ASN A 801 -3.31 -10.99 15.61
N PRO A 802 -3.26 -10.42 16.84
CA PRO A 802 -2.59 -9.16 17.11
C PRO A 802 -1.07 -9.19 16.91
N GLY A 803 -0.44 -10.37 16.97
CA GLY A 803 1.03 -10.51 17.00
C GLY A 803 1.72 -9.96 15.76
N THR A 804 1.06 -10.02 14.60
CA THR A 804 1.61 -9.45 13.37
C THR A 804 1.82 -7.94 13.46
N VAL A 805 0.89 -7.20 14.10
CA VAL A 805 1.02 -5.75 14.35
C VAL A 805 1.99 -5.52 15.53
N GLN A 806 1.84 -6.31 16.59
CA GLN A 806 2.53 -6.12 17.86
C GLN A 806 4.05 -6.32 17.76
N ALA A 807 4.53 -7.11 16.80
CA ALA A 807 5.94 -7.48 16.67
C ALA A 807 6.90 -6.27 16.72
N HIS A 808 6.50 -5.12 16.21
CA HIS A 808 7.32 -3.89 16.17
C HIS A 808 6.68 -2.68 16.90
N VAL A 809 5.69 -2.91 17.73
CA VAL A 809 5.14 -1.87 18.64
C VAL A 809 6.18 -1.37 19.65
N PRO A 810 7.10 -2.21 20.19
CA PRO A 810 8.18 -1.70 21.03
C PRO A 810 9.05 -0.66 20.33
N GLU A 811 9.45 -0.90 19.08
CA GLU A 811 10.28 0.02 18.30
C GLU A 811 9.50 1.29 17.90
N LEU A 812 8.19 1.18 17.64
CA LEU A 812 7.33 2.32 17.33
C LEU A 812 7.33 3.34 18.47
N TYR A 813 7.21 2.88 19.70
CA TYR A 813 7.10 3.71 20.92
C TYR A 813 8.41 3.79 21.72
N GLU A 814 9.53 3.36 21.17
CA GLU A 814 10.86 3.42 21.82
C GLU A 814 10.91 2.67 23.16
N LYS A 815 10.15 1.58 23.25
CA LYS A 815 10.10 0.67 24.41
C LYS A 815 10.97 -0.58 24.24
N GLY A 816 12.04 -0.48 23.47
CA GLY A 816 12.97 -1.57 23.22
C GLY A 816 12.69 -2.37 21.96
N LYS A 817 13.07 -3.62 21.96
CA LYS A 817 12.87 -4.61 20.91
C LYS A 817 12.40 -5.92 21.52
N MET A 818 11.72 -6.74 20.74
CA MET A 818 11.38 -8.12 21.13
C MET A 818 12.43 -9.14 20.67
N TYR A 819 13.39 -8.72 19.87
CA TYR A 819 14.52 -9.52 19.43
C TYR A 819 15.65 -8.62 18.93
N ASP A 820 16.88 -8.93 19.33
CA ASP A 820 18.08 -8.29 18.82
C ASP A 820 19.18 -9.34 18.55
N MET A 821 19.98 -9.09 17.53
CA MET A 821 21.09 -9.94 17.13
C MET A 821 22.29 -9.09 16.75
N LYS A 822 23.47 -9.44 17.26
CA LYS A 822 24.73 -8.77 16.91
C LYS A 822 25.80 -9.79 16.54
N LYS A 823 26.58 -9.46 15.50
CA LYS A 823 27.76 -10.24 15.13
C LYS A 823 29.04 -9.64 15.71
N LEU A 824 29.84 -10.45 16.38
CA LEU A 824 31.22 -10.13 16.80
C LEU A 824 32.18 -10.45 15.66
N ARG A 825 32.61 -9.42 14.92
CA ARG A 825 33.37 -9.60 13.67
C ARG A 825 34.73 -10.27 13.85
N ASN A 826 35.45 -9.94 14.94
CA ASN A 826 36.77 -10.45 15.17
C ASN A 826 36.77 -11.92 15.63
N ARG A 827 35.64 -12.44 16.10
CA ARG A 827 35.48 -13.79 16.62
C ARG A 827 34.56 -14.68 15.77
N GLY A 828 33.78 -14.10 14.89
CA GLY A 828 32.76 -14.83 14.12
C GLY A 828 31.54 -15.28 14.94
N TRP A 829 31.37 -14.80 16.18
CA TRP A 829 30.28 -15.17 17.08
C TRP A 829 29.02 -14.31 16.78
N PHE A 830 27.85 -14.89 17.06
CA PHE A 830 26.60 -14.15 17.05
C PHE A 830 26.00 -14.14 18.46
N ILE A 831 25.49 -12.98 18.88
CA ILE A 831 24.77 -12.81 20.14
C ILE A 831 23.30 -12.65 19.80
N HIS A 832 22.42 -13.41 20.42
CA HIS A 832 20.98 -13.33 20.26
C HIS A 832 20.31 -13.08 21.61
N SER A 833 19.40 -12.13 21.65
CA SER A 833 18.68 -11.75 22.88
C SER A 833 17.23 -11.37 22.58
N PRO A 834 16.28 -11.59 23.49
CA PRO A 834 14.95 -11.01 23.39
C PRO A 834 14.92 -9.52 23.72
N CYS A 835 16.08 -8.93 24.08
CA CYS A 835 16.25 -7.53 24.48
C CYS A 835 17.39 -6.88 23.69
N ILE A 836 17.47 -5.55 23.72
CA ILE A 836 18.54 -4.78 23.06
C ILE A 836 19.92 -5.20 23.57
N ILE A 837 20.85 -5.40 22.64
CA ILE A 837 22.27 -5.67 22.88
C ILE A 837 23.04 -4.37 22.59
N SER A 838 23.80 -3.89 23.58
CA SER A 838 24.55 -2.63 23.47
C SER A 838 25.97 -2.75 24.03
N ASP A 839 26.77 -1.68 23.97
CA ASP A 839 28.08 -1.50 24.59
C ASP A 839 29.07 -2.65 24.30
N ILE A 840 29.03 -3.18 23.07
CA ILE A 840 29.91 -4.28 22.66
C ILE A 840 31.35 -3.83 22.56
N ARG A 841 32.26 -4.54 23.27
CA ARG A 841 33.71 -4.33 23.24
C ARG A 841 34.40 -5.65 23.03
N GLU A 842 35.09 -5.77 21.90
CA GLU A 842 35.93 -6.97 21.58
C GLU A 842 37.38 -6.70 21.93
N GLY A 843 37.85 -7.26 23.06
CA GLY A 843 39.27 -7.25 23.44
C GLY A 843 39.99 -8.51 22.94
N LYS A 844 41.31 -8.54 23.10
CA LYS A 844 42.12 -9.69 22.67
C LYS A 844 41.73 -10.99 23.41
N THR A 845 41.47 -10.92 24.70
CA THR A 845 41.21 -12.08 25.58
C THR A 845 39.78 -12.13 26.09
N SER A 846 38.99 -11.09 25.91
CA SER A 846 37.60 -11.03 26.42
C SER A 846 36.69 -10.22 25.51
N VAL A 847 35.41 -10.53 25.59
CA VAL A 847 34.32 -9.78 25.01
C VAL A 847 33.43 -9.28 26.13
N THR A 848 33.01 -8.00 26.06
CA THR A 848 31.99 -7.47 26.98
C THR A 848 30.84 -6.89 26.17
N PHE A 849 29.60 -7.03 26.63
CA PHE A 849 28.42 -6.41 26.07
C PHE A 849 27.33 -6.30 27.12
N THR A 850 26.38 -5.38 26.91
CA THR A 850 25.24 -5.16 27.79
C THR A 850 23.98 -5.68 27.14
N VAL A 851 23.09 -6.32 27.91
CA VAL A 851 21.78 -6.73 27.46
C VAL A 851 20.72 -6.10 28.37
N ASP A 852 19.72 -5.46 27.81
CA ASP A 852 18.60 -4.90 28.58
C ASP A 852 17.77 -6.03 29.21
N GLY A 853 17.10 -5.72 30.35
CA GLY A 853 16.26 -6.69 31.03
C GLY A 853 14.87 -6.83 30.41
N TRP A 854 14.21 -7.94 30.65
CA TRP A 854 12.84 -8.23 30.22
C TRP A 854 11.87 -8.11 31.40
N GLY A 855 11.54 -6.87 31.80
CA GLY A 855 10.58 -6.59 32.89
C GLY A 855 10.88 -7.26 34.23
N GLY A 856 12.15 -7.64 34.50
CA GLY A 856 12.56 -8.36 35.69
C GLY A 856 12.28 -9.87 35.68
N LYS A 857 11.67 -10.40 34.58
CA LYS A 857 11.51 -11.85 34.36
C LYS A 857 12.81 -12.48 33.88
N GLN A 858 12.94 -13.79 34.04
CA GLN A 858 14.10 -14.56 33.56
C GLN A 858 14.06 -14.59 32.02
N TYR A 859 15.25 -14.50 31.41
CA TYR A 859 15.44 -14.66 29.96
C TYR A 859 16.81 -15.25 29.66
N PHE A 860 17.05 -15.67 28.43
CA PHE A 860 18.27 -16.33 27.99
C PHE A 860 18.95 -15.54 26.88
N VAL A 861 20.27 -15.46 26.93
CA VAL A 861 21.13 -14.95 25.87
C VAL A 861 21.87 -16.11 25.24
N LEU A 862 21.72 -16.25 23.92
CA LEU A 862 22.45 -17.22 23.12
C LEU A 862 23.68 -16.56 22.49
N VAL A 863 24.88 -17.16 22.70
CA VAL A 863 26.08 -16.81 21.95
C VAL A 863 26.48 -18.02 21.13
N SER A 864 26.38 -17.93 19.80
CA SER A 864 26.73 -19.03 18.89
C SER A 864 28.09 -18.82 18.22
N GLY A 865 28.75 -19.93 17.82
CA GLY A 865 30.05 -19.90 17.14
C GLY A 865 31.26 -19.98 18.09
N ILE A 866 31.06 -20.32 19.37
CA ILE A 866 32.14 -20.51 20.33
C ILE A 866 32.69 -21.93 20.18
N GLU A 867 33.80 -22.11 19.43
CA GLU A 867 34.37 -23.42 19.11
C GLU A 867 34.99 -24.14 20.34
N LYS A 868 35.50 -23.40 21.30
CA LYS A 868 36.02 -23.92 22.55
C LYS A 868 35.23 -23.34 23.72
N GLY A 869 34.78 -24.17 24.62
CA GLY A 869 34.06 -23.70 25.79
C GLY A 869 34.75 -22.49 26.44
N PRO A 870 34.02 -21.43 26.78
CA PRO A 870 34.63 -20.26 27.40
C PRO A 870 35.21 -20.60 28.76
N GLY A 871 36.38 -20.06 29.10
CA GLY A 871 37.01 -20.27 30.38
C GLY A 871 36.14 -19.69 31.51
N GLU A 872 35.86 -18.42 31.43
CA GLU A 872 35.01 -17.70 32.38
C GLU A 872 33.93 -16.93 31.70
N VAL A 873 32.75 -16.93 32.29
CA VAL A 873 31.63 -16.04 31.90
C VAL A 873 31.16 -15.36 33.18
N ASP A 874 31.34 -14.05 33.22
CA ASP A 874 30.96 -13.21 34.35
C ASP A 874 29.86 -12.26 33.98
N VAL A 875 29.02 -11.96 34.95
CA VAL A 875 27.89 -11.01 34.78
C VAL A 875 27.90 -10.00 35.92
N ARG A 876 27.43 -8.77 35.59
CA ARG A 876 27.07 -7.79 36.61
C ARG A 876 25.75 -7.07 36.23
N GLU A 877 24.84 -7.03 37.17
CA GLU A 877 23.61 -6.29 37.00
C GLU A 877 23.92 -4.79 37.03
N THR A 878 23.36 -4.02 36.08
CA THR A 878 23.49 -2.56 36.03
C THR A 878 22.23 -1.96 36.61
N CYS A 879 22.28 -1.40 37.83
CA CYS A 879 21.21 -0.63 38.44
C CYS A 879 21.44 0.87 38.21
N GLN A 880 20.42 1.60 37.79
CA GLN A 880 20.49 3.06 37.57
C GLN A 880 20.71 3.86 38.88
N GLU A 881 20.39 3.30 40.04
CA GLU A 881 20.44 3.98 41.35
C GLU A 881 21.65 3.64 42.24
N ALA A 882 22.54 2.76 41.80
CA ALA A 882 23.66 2.35 42.63
C ALA A 882 24.82 3.36 42.55
N SER A 883 25.15 3.98 43.67
CA SER A 883 26.35 4.83 43.84
C SER A 883 27.68 4.09 43.64
N ARG A 884 27.67 2.77 43.55
CA ARG A 884 28.82 1.91 43.25
C ARG A 884 28.45 0.85 42.20
N VAL A 885 29.30 0.73 41.17
CA VAL A 885 29.17 -0.34 40.15
C VAL A 885 29.38 -1.70 40.84
N PRO A 886 28.41 -2.65 40.76
CA PRO A 886 28.56 -3.97 41.37
C PRO A 886 29.77 -4.73 40.78
N PRO A 887 30.43 -5.59 41.54
CA PRO A 887 31.46 -6.45 40.99
C PRO A 887 30.89 -7.50 40.03
N PHE A 888 31.69 -7.96 39.11
CA PHE A 888 31.36 -9.14 38.30
C PHE A 888 31.26 -10.39 39.18
N LYS A 889 30.29 -11.25 38.86
CA LYS A 889 30.08 -12.56 39.48
C LYS A 889 29.94 -13.63 38.40
N PRO A 890 30.26 -14.91 38.68
CA PRO A 890 30.06 -16.00 37.71
C PRO A 890 28.61 -16.04 37.18
N ALA A 891 28.45 -16.26 35.89
CA ALA A 891 27.15 -16.42 35.27
C ALA A 891 26.56 -17.81 35.44
N VAL A 892 25.23 -17.93 35.53
CA VAL A 892 24.53 -19.19 35.29
C VAL A 892 24.54 -19.43 33.78
N LYS A 893 25.20 -20.49 33.33
CA LYS A 893 25.43 -20.76 31.92
C LYS A 893 25.39 -22.25 31.59
N GLU A 894 25.08 -22.53 30.32
CA GLU A 894 25.20 -23.87 29.71
C GLU A 894 25.99 -23.72 28.40
N PHE A 895 26.93 -24.69 28.17
CA PHE A 895 27.70 -24.75 26.94
C PHE A 895 27.48 -26.08 26.23
N HIS A 896 27.08 -26.03 24.96
CA HIS A 896 26.82 -27.18 24.10
C HIS A 896 27.87 -27.22 22.96
N SER A 897 28.82 -28.12 23.07
CA SER A 897 29.97 -28.26 22.15
C SER A 897 29.53 -28.75 20.75
N GLU A 898 28.44 -29.53 20.67
CA GLU A 898 27.91 -30.06 19.39
C GLU A 898 27.56 -28.96 18.38
N HIS A 899 27.03 -27.84 18.87
CA HIS A 899 26.66 -26.68 18.04
C HIS A 899 27.38 -25.39 18.46
N ASN A 900 28.45 -25.49 19.21
CA ASN A 900 29.25 -24.31 19.61
C ASN A 900 28.43 -23.17 20.25
N CYS A 901 27.44 -23.53 21.09
CA CYS A 901 26.47 -22.61 21.68
C CYS A 901 26.69 -22.42 23.17
N LEU A 902 26.72 -21.15 23.59
CA LEU A 902 26.70 -20.76 25.00
C LEU A 902 25.34 -20.09 25.29
N ILE A 903 24.63 -20.56 26.31
CA ILE A 903 23.36 -20.02 26.79
C ILE A 903 23.60 -19.45 28.18
N ILE A 904 23.24 -18.17 28.37
CA ILE A 904 23.43 -17.42 29.62
C ILE A 904 22.06 -17.07 30.18
N THR A 905 21.77 -17.40 31.43
CA THR A 905 20.52 -17.10 32.12
C THR A 905 20.63 -15.75 32.85
N LEU A 906 19.70 -14.86 32.59
CA LEU A 906 19.64 -13.49 33.12
C LEU A 906 18.23 -13.11 33.61
N LYS A 907 18.12 -11.98 34.36
CA LYS A 907 16.84 -11.45 34.84
C LYS A 907 16.68 -9.95 34.60
N ARG A 908 17.76 -9.21 34.68
CA ARG A 908 17.74 -7.74 34.65
C ARG A 908 18.73 -7.24 33.61
N LYS A 909 18.78 -5.94 33.40
CA LYS A 909 19.82 -5.30 32.61
C LYS A 909 21.19 -5.72 33.14
N THR A 910 21.99 -6.33 32.28
CA THR A 910 23.22 -7.04 32.71
C THR A 910 24.33 -6.78 31.70
N GLU A 911 25.52 -6.43 32.23
CA GLU A 911 26.76 -6.47 31.48
C GLU A 911 27.36 -7.85 31.61
N ILE A 912 27.73 -8.42 30.48
CA ILE A 912 28.27 -9.79 30.36
C ILE A 912 29.72 -9.69 29.91
N ARG A 913 30.60 -10.52 30.52
CA ARG A 913 32.00 -10.65 30.10
C ARG A 913 32.32 -12.11 29.86
N ILE A 914 32.81 -12.43 28.66
CA ILE A 914 33.23 -13.77 28.23
C ILE A 914 34.73 -13.73 28.00
N ARG A 915 35.48 -14.71 28.63
CA ARG A 915 36.93 -14.85 28.53
C ARG A 915 37.31 -16.18 27.91
#